data_46cccd8ee7c3b848de7186ebdc24d060
#
_entry.id   46cccd8ee7c3b848de7186ebdc24d060
#
_cell.length_a   1.000
_cell.length_b   1.000
_cell.length_c   1.000
_cell.angle_alpha   90.00
_cell.angle_beta   90.00
_cell.angle_gamma   90.00
#
_symmetry.space_group_name_H-M   'P 1'
#
loop_
_entity.id
_entity.type
_entity.pdbx_description
1 polymer ?
#
loop_
_entity_poly.entity_id
_entity_poly.type
_entity_poly.pdbx_seq_one_letter_code
_entity_poly.pdbx_strand_id
1 'polypeptide(L)'
;RIDLDQMINQFMSLQIRGEGGVDRIRNIADREIKPKLENIDGIAGVQVYGGQENSIEVRLDERACKANGITMGQVRTLLNNNGKEKTFAGKVVDGSNEFFVNITSEYTDVGDIGRIIVRQEGPVLLRDIAEIFYGVREETSFSRVNGMDAVTINLVNDNQANLIKLSDNALTVINKINREMAPQGVEIVVQYNGAETMEENINQIINLAITGGFLAILILWFFLRNLRLVSIIAVSIPVSVYTAFNFFYAAGISINSLTLVGIALAVGMLVDNSVVVLENIYRLAGSGKDTETSVKQGTTEVIRAIVASTLTTVIVFMPFIFTSGYLIRIIGKNIGVSIISTLLVSLVVALMFIPMATNYLLSMRSIGNAQIFKKLSIHDRLIQAYFLILKASMKKPAATIIGTLVIFFAALLISLTLSISSSSEIETPDFRLSVNMPSGSTLEKTDAVVAEIESRLASVPEKEDIVSRIGEDNATVTISLKEDWDRDSKRSLPEIKNEILEKTKNISSAGISMDNISTSGGFTSSGDGAETVNPGSGFMRMLGIGRESESIIIKGQDFGQMKDLADDIRTNVDELESIDNISVNVQDNKPEVQLHFDMDYIARNNFSLINLSSALATFGREYSSGAVFRQGNERYDIIIKYAYADTVEDKNTDKSIDDLKRLEVSNSAGAIMEMDELAGIIFGYGMGNIHRENQEKRATVTYSFK
;
A
#
# COMPACT_ATOMS: atom_id res chain seq x y z
N ARG A 1 -12.50 -14.19 -7.90
CA ARG A 1 -11.37 -13.41 -8.42
C ARG A 1 -11.19 -12.25 -7.46
N ILE A 2 -10.28 -12.40 -6.52
CA ILE A 2 -9.83 -11.27 -5.72
C ILE A 2 -8.95 -10.46 -6.67
N ASP A 3 -9.40 -9.26 -7.04
CA ASP A 3 -8.59 -8.35 -7.83
C ASP A 3 -7.43 -7.89 -6.95
N LEU A 4 -6.24 -8.36 -7.27
CA LEU A 4 -4.99 -7.95 -6.61
C LEU A 4 -4.81 -6.43 -6.60
N ASP A 5 -5.37 -5.72 -7.58
CA ASP A 5 -5.39 -4.26 -7.63
C ASP A 5 -6.14 -3.61 -6.45
N GLN A 6 -7.11 -4.30 -5.84
CA GLN A 6 -7.86 -3.76 -4.71
C GLN A 6 -7.09 -3.79 -3.38
N MET A 7 -6.13 -4.69 -3.20
CA MET A 7 -5.30 -4.71 -1.98
C MET A 7 -4.19 -3.64 -1.99
N ILE A 8 -3.86 -3.11 -3.16
CA ILE A 8 -2.71 -2.21 -3.35
C ILE A 8 -3.05 -0.75 -3.01
N ASN A 9 -4.34 -0.37 -3.10
CA ASN A 9 -4.78 1.02 -3.00
C ASN A 9 -5.60 1.33 -1.74
N GLN A 10 -5.39 0.58 -0.66
CA GLN A 10 -6.01 0.91 0.62
C GLN A 10 -5.40 2.21 1.17
N PHE A 11 -6.21 3.26 1.29
CA PHE A 11 -5.76 4.54 1.82
C PHE A 11 -6.26 4.84 3.23
N MET A 12 -7.37 4.20 3.65
CA MET A 12 -7.96 4.44 4.97
C MET A 12 -8.50 3.14 5.55
N SER A 13 -8.30 2.93 6.85
CA SER A 13 -8.84 1.83 7.62
C SER A 13 -9.70 2.38 8.76
N LEU A 14 -10.91 1.87 8.87
CA LEU A 14 -11.90 2.28 9.85
C LEU A 14 -12.23 1.11 10.77
N GLN A 15 -12.44 1.39 12.04
CA GLN A 15 -12.99 0.46 13.02
C GLN A 15 -14.42 0.88 13.35
N ILE A 16 -15.33 -0.06 13.38
CA ILE A 16 -16.68 0.18 13.88
C ILE A 16 -16.76 -0.36 15.31
N ARG A 17 -17.11 0.53 16.22
CA ARG A 17 -17.35 0.24 17.64
C ARG A 17 -18.84 0.32 17.93
N GLY A 18 -19.35 -0.59 18.76
CA GLY A 18 -20.76 -0.55 19.15
C GLY A 18 -21.13 -1.67 20.11
N GLU A 19 -22.32 -1.55 20.70
CA GLU A 19 -22.88 -2.57 21.59
C GLU A 19 -23.68 -3.60 20.78
N GLY A 20 -23.82 -4.83 21.29
CA GLY A 20 -24.75 -5.83 20.77
C GLY A 20 -24.14 -6.91 19.88
N GLY A 21 -22.82 -7.11 19.95
CA GLY A 21 -22.12 -8.20 19.26
C GLY A 21 -21.65 -7.84 17.84
N VAL A 22 -20.65 -8.57 17.37
CA VAL A 22 -19.93 -8.32 16.10
C VAL A 22 -20.86 -8.45 14.89
N ASP A 23 -21.77 -9.44 14.90
CA ASP A 23 -22.67 -9.69 13.77
C ASP A 23 -23.70 -8.59 13.58
N ARG A 24 -24.20 -8.00 14.69
CA ARG A 24 -25.06 -6.80 14.60
C ARG A 24 -24.31 -5.63 13.99
N ILE A 25 -23.05 -5.41 14.41
CA ILE A 25 -22.22 -4.34 13.92
C ILE A 25 -21.90 -4.60 12.44
N ARG A 26 -21.60 -5.84 12.05
CA ARG A 26 -21.40 -6.24 10.65
C ARG A 26 -22.61 -5.93 9.78
N ASN A 27 -23.80 -6.26 10.25
CA ASN A 27 -25.04 -5.99 9.53
C ASN A 27 -25.24 -4.48 9.31
N ILE A 28 -25.01 -3.63 10.34
CA ILE A 28 -25.06 -2.18 10.21
C ILE A 28 -23.98 -1.69 9.23
N ALA A 29 -22.77 -2.25 9.30
CA ALA A 29 -21.69 -1.91 8.40
C ALA A 29 -22.06 -2.16 6.93
N ASP A 30 -22.59 -3.33 6.63
CA ASP A 30 -22.93 -3.72 5.26
C ASP A 30 -24.16 -2.96 4.72
N ARG A 31 -25.19 -2.71 5.56
CA ARG A 31 -26.45 -2.09 5.13
C ARG A 31 -26.44 -0.58 5.13
N GLU A 32 -25.85 0.04 6.15
CA GLU A 32 -26.02 1.48 6.37
C GLU A 32 -24.72 2.27 6.13
N ILE A 33 -23.56 1.68 6.42
CA ILE A 33 -22.28 2.38 6.34
C ILE A 33 -21.63 2.20 4.97
N LYS A 34 -21.45 0.96 4.52
CA LYS A 34 -20.77 0.61 3.27
C LYS A 34 -21.36 1.34 2.05
N PRO A 35 -22.69 1.38 1.81
CA PRO A 35 -23.23 2.07 0.65
C PRO A 35 -23.00 3.59 0.66
N LYS A 36 -22.95 4.20 1.86
CA LYS A 36 -22.66 5.64 1.99
C LYS A 36 -21.20 5.95 1.70
N LEU A 37 -20.29 5.04 2.06
CA LEU A 37 -18.86 5.17 1.77
C LEU A 37 -18.56 4.89 0.30
N GLU A 38 -19.19 3.89 -0.32
CA GLU A 38 -19.04 3.56 -1.75
C GLU A 38 -19.51 4.70 -2.67
N ASN A 39 -20.44 5.53 -2.23
CA ASN A 39 -20.91 6.69 -2.99
C ASN A 39 -19.97 7.90 -2.98
N ILE A 40 -18.85 7.83 -2.30
CA ILE A 40 -17.86 8.91 -2.27
C ILE A 40 -17.06 8.86 -3.58
N ASP A 41 -17.03 9.98 -4.32
CA ASP A 41 -16.28 10.09 -5.57
C ASP A 41 -14.77 9.87 -5.33
N GLY A 42 -14.18 8.93 -6.05
CA GLY A 42 -12.79 8.50 -5.90
C GLY A 42 -12.57 7.25 -5.04
N ILE A 43 -13.62 6.66 -4.44
CA ILE A 43 -13.56 5.33 -3.82
C ILE A 43 -13.82 4.27 -4.87
N ALA A 44 -12.87 3.35 -5.05
CA ALA A 44 -12.96 2.20 -5.94
C ALA A 44 -13.66 1.00 -5.28
N GLY A 45 -13.59 0.89 -3.96
CA GLY A 45 -14.22 -0.20 -3.21
C GLY A 45 -14.16 -0.02 -1.71
N VAL A 46 -15.10 -0.69 -1.04
CA VAL A 46 -15.22 -0.74 0.42
C VAL A 46 -15.25 -2.20 0.85
N GLN A 47 -14.24 -2.62 1.60
CA GLN A 47 -14.09 -3.99 2.09
C GLN A 47 -14.39 -4.02 3.57
N VAL A 48 -15.26 -4.95 4.00
CA VAL A 48 -15.66 -5.11 5.40
C VAL A 48 -15.12 -6.44 5.91
N TYR A 49 -14.45 -6.43 7.07
CA TYR A 49 -13.86 -7.59 7.72
C TYR A 49 -14.40 -7.75 9.13
N GLY A 50 -14.48 -9.01 9.58
CA GLY A 50 -15.02 -9.38 10.90
C GLY A 50 -16.53 -9.49 10.91
N GLY A 51 -17.05 -10.40 11.76
CA GLY A 51 -18.46 -10.77 11.83
C GLY A 51 -18.95 -11.56 10.63
N GLN A 52 -20.13 -12.15 10.78
CA GLN A 52 -20.73 -13.03 9.77
C GLN A 52 -21.56 -12.23 8.76
N GLU A 53 -21.42 -12.58 7.49
CA GLU A 53 -22.23 -12.02 6.41
C GLU A 53 -23.65 -12.63 6.43
N ASN A 54 -24.66 -11.79 6.28
CA ASN A 54 -26.04 -12.26 6.13
C ASN A 54 -26.24 -12.97 4.78
N SER A 55 -26.99 -14.07 4.82
CA SER A 55 -27.33 -14.88 3.64
C SER A 55 -28.75 -15.41 3.75
N ILE A 56 -29.27 -15.95 2.65
CA ILE A 56 -30.47 -16.82 2.72
C ILE A 56 -29.98 -18.26 2.83
N GLU A 57 -30.31 -18.91 3.93
CA GLU A 57 -29.94 -20.29 4.17
C GLU A 57 -31.04 -21.24 3.73
N VAL A 58 -30.70 -22.21 2.91
CA VAL A 58 -31.53 -23.33 2.48
C VAL A 58 -30.98 -24.58 3.19
N ARG A 59 -31.62 -24.93 4.32
CA ARG A 59 -31.23 -26.07 5.15
C ARG A 59 -31.97 -27.32 4.73
N LEU A 60 -31.30 -28.21 4.02
CA LEU A 60 -31.87 -29.42 3.48
C LEU A 60 -31.99 -30.50 4.58
N ASP A 61 -33.15 -31.17 4.67
CA ASP A 61 -33.30 -32.39 5.44
C ASP A 61 -32.72 -33.57 4.64
N GLU A 62 -31.61 -34.11 5.13
CA GLU A 62 -30.89 -35.18 4.46
C GLU A 62 -31.77 -36.44 4.27
N ARG A 63 -32.64 -36.79 5.26
CA ARG A 63 -33.53 -37.95 5.20
C ARG A 63 -34.62 -37.72 4.13
N ALA A 64 -35.20 -36.53 4.11
CA ALA A 64 -36.20 -36.18 3.12
C ALA A 64 -35.61 -36.16 1.70
N CYS A 65 -34.38 -35.64 1.55
CA CYS A 65 -33.63 -35.65 0.31
C CYS A 65 -33.37 -37.08 -0.21
N LYS A 66 -32.85 -37.94 0.65
CA LYS A 66 -32.61 -39.37 0.32
C LYS A 66 -33.89 -40.09 -0.05
N ALA A 67 -34.99 -39.90 0.71
CA ALA A 67 -36.30 -40.54 0.45
C ALA A 67 -36.88 -40.13 -0.92
N ASN A 68 -36.57 -38.91 -1.40
CA ASN A 68 -37.04 -38.40 -2.66
C ASN A 68 -36.05 -38.55 -3.81
N GLY A 69 -34.85 -39.08 -3.57
CA GLY A 69 -33.78 -39.21 -4.56
C GLY A 69 -33.22 -37.86 -5.03
N ILE A 70 -33.25 -36.85 -4.17
CA ILE A 70 -32.81 -35.47 -4.49
C ILE A 70 -31.45 -35.26 -3.86
N THR A 71 -30.50 -34.71 -4.65
CA THR A 71 -29.16 -34.35 -4.20
C THR A 71 -29.04 -32.86 -4.00
N MET A 72 -28.13 -32.41 -3.13
CA MET A 72 -27.81 -31.01 -2.95
C MET A 72 -27.35 -30.33 -4.28
N GLY A 73 -26.60 -31.05 -5.12
CA GLY A 73 -26.17 -30.56 -6.42
C GLY A 73 -27.33 -30.28 -7.39
N GLN A 74 -28.42 -31.09 -7.32
CA GLN A 74 -29.64 -30.82 -8.09
C GLN A 74 -30.35 -29.56 -7.58
N VAL A 75 -30.45 -29.39 -6.26
CA VAL A 75 -31.02 -28.18 -5.64
C VAL A 75 -30.23 -26.94 -6.05
N ARG A 76 -28.90 -27.02 -5.98
CA ARG A 76 -28.00 -25.94 -6.45
C ARG A 76 -28.26 -25.57 -7.90
N THR A 77 -28.29 -26.55 -8.78
CA THR A 77 -28.52 -26.33 -10.22
C THR A 77 -29.90 -25.71 -10.49
N LEU A 78 -30.92 -26.14 -9.77
CA LEU A 78 -32.27 -25.60 -9.88
C LEU A 78 -32.33 -24.14 -9.39
N LEU A 79 -31.73 -23.85 -8.23
CA LEU A 79 -31.65 -22.49 -7.70
C LEU A 79 -30.93 -21.55 -8.65
N ASN A 80 -29.76 -21.98 -9.16
CA ASN A 80 -29.00 -21.18 -10.11
C ASN A 80 -29.71 -20.97 -11.44
N ASN A 81 -30.40 -21.99 -11.96
CA ASN A 81 -31.09 -21.90 -13.24
C ASN A 81 -32.36 -21.05 -13.17
N ASN A 82 -33.06 -21.11 -12.04
CA ASN A 82 -34.30 -20.34 -11.82
C ASN A 82 -34.05 -18.91 -11.29
N GLY A 83 -32.90 -18.64 -10.68
CA GLY A 83 -32.52 -17.32 -10.19
C GLY A 83 -31.63 -16.60 -11.20
N LYS A 84 -32.24 -15.98 -12.23
CA LYS A 84 -31.50 -15.22 -13.23
C LYS A 84 -31.73 -13.73 -13.05
N GLU A 85 -30.66 -12.99 -12.87
CA GLU A 85 -30.70 -11.55 -13.06
C GLU A 85 -31.10 -11.23 -14.50
N LYS A 86 -31.51 -9.99 -14.74
CA LYS A 86 -31.96 -9.51 -16.03
C LYS A 86 -31.02 -9.94 -17.17
N THR A 87 -31.46 -10.94 -17.95
CA THR A 87 -30.68 -11.50 -19.05
C THR A 87 -31.35 -11.11 -20.38
N PHE A 88 -30.58 -10.53 -21.28
CA PHE A 88 -31.05 -10.18 -22.63
C PHE A 88 -31.38 -11.44 -23.41
N ALA A 89 -32.63 -11.56 -23.87
CA ALA A 89 -33.12 -12.72 -24.62
C ALA A 89 -33.24 -12.44 -26.13
N GLY A 90 -33.16 -11.19 -26.55
CA GLY A 90 -33.28 -10.80 -27.96
C GLY A 90 -34.06 -9.52 -28.16
N LYS A 91 -34.46 -9.31 -29.43
CA LYS A 91 -35.21 -8.14 -29.87
C LYS A 91 -36.47 -8.56 -30.56
N VAL A 92 -37.56 -7.82 -30.41
CA VAL A 92 -38.83 -7.96 -31.11
C VAL A 92 -39.18 -6.62 -31.74
N VAL A 93 -39.59 -6.67 -33.01
CA VAL A 93 -40.04 -5.47 -33.75
C VAL A 93 -41.55 -5.50 -33.82
N ASP A 94 -42.20 -4.42 -33.35
CA ASP A 94 -43.63 -4.21 -33.50
C ASP A 94 -43.88 -2.83 -34.11
N GLY A 95 -44.38 -2.85 -35.33
CA GLY A 95 -44.55 -1.65 -36.16
C GLY A 95 -43.20 -0.99 -36.50
N SER A 96 -43.04 0.25 -36.03
CA SER A 96 -41.79 1.03 -36.15
C SER A 96 -40.86 0.98 -34.93
N ASN A 97 -41.24 0.25 -33.90
CA ASN A 97 -40.50 0.21 -32.64
C ASN A 97 -39.78 -1.14 -32.43
N GLU A 98 -38.55 -1.07 -31.97
CA GLU A 98 -37.75 -2.23 -31.56
C GLU A 98 -37.79 -2.34 -30.03
N PHE A 99 -38.18 -3.51 -29.50
CA PHE A 99 -38.26 -3.80 -28.09
C PHE A 99 -37.18 -4.80 -27.70
N PHE A 100 -36.46 -4.51 -26.63
CA PHE A 100 -35.53 -5.46 -26.03
C PHE A 100 -36.28 -6.42 -25.13
N VAL A 101 -36.17 -7.71 -25.37
CA VAL A 101 -36.76 -8.75 -24.52
C VAL A 101 -35.73 -9.15 -23.48
N ASN A 102 -36.07 -8.98 -22.20
CA ASN A 102 -35.26 -9.40 -21.08
C ASN A 102 -36.01 -10.46 -20.25
N ILE A 103 -35.29 -11.49 -19.85
CA ILE A 103 -35.77 -12.47 -18.87
C ILE A 103 -35.29 -12.02 -17.52
N THR A 104 -36.20 -11.89 -16.56
CA THR A 104 -35.89 -11.62 -15.16
C THR A 104 -36.59 -12.67 -14.31
N SER A 105 -35.80 -13.34 -13.45
CA SER A 105 -36.31 -14.33 -12.49
C SER A 105 -35.52 -14.17 -11.20
N GLU A 106 -35.70 -13.01 -10.55
CA GLU A 106 -35.03 -12.71 -9.28
C GLU A 106 -35.85 -13.26 -8.12
N TYR A 107 -35.17 -13.82 -7.11
CA TYR A 107 -35.78 -14.19 -5.85
C TYR A 107 -35.94 -12.94 -4.99
N THR A 108 -37.19 -12.56 -4.70
CA THR A 108 -37.52 -11.38 -3.90
C THR A 108 -38.27 -11.70 -2.60
N ASP A 109 -38.81 -12.91 -2.52
CA ASP A 109 -39.45 -13.47 -1.33
C ASP A 109 -38.89 -14.86 -1.02
N VAL A 110 -38.62 -15.15 0.26
CA VAL A 110 -38.18 -16.46 0.72
C VAL A 110 -39.18 -17.57 0.31
N GLY A 111 -40.48 -17.23 0.24
CA GLY A 111 -41.50 -18.12 -0.26
C GLY A 111 -41.35 -18.52 -1.71
N ASP A 112 -40.74 -17.68 -2.58
CA ASP A 112 -40.48 -18.02 -3.98
C ASP A 112 -39.48 -19.14 -4.10
N ILE A 113 -38.43 -19.14 -3.27
CA ILE A 113 -37.44 -20.19 -3.20
C ILE A 113 -38.09 -21.51 -2.77
N GLY A 114 -38.97 -21.45 -1.77
CA GLY A 114 -39.68 -22.64 -1.25
C GLY A 114 -40.65 -23.27 -2.26
N ARG A 115 -41.14 -22.53 -3.24
CA ARG A 115 -42.08 -23.00 -4.28
C ARG A 115 -41.39 -23.69 -5.48
N ILE A 116 -40.07 -23.73 -5.52
CA ILE A 116 -39.33 -24.39 -6.59
C ILE A 116 -39.66 -25.90 -6.58
N ILE A 117 -40.05 -26.41 -7.72
CA ILE A 117 -40.31 -27.84 -7.91
C ILE A 117 -38.97 -28.55 -8.10
N VAL A 118 -38.61 -29.41 -7.15
CA VAL A 118 -37.33 -30.14 -7.14
C VAL A 118 -37.47 -31.47 -7.88
N ARG A 119 -38.65 -32.09 -7.88
CA ARG A 119 -38.97 -33.28 -8.64
C ARG A 119 -40.33 -33.09 -9.34
N GLN A 120 -40.40 -33.37 -10.63
CA GLN A 120 -41.63 -33.17 -11.44
C GLN A 120 -42.60 -34.35 -11.33
N GLU A 121 -42.11 -35.58 -11.28
CA GLU A 121 -42.93 -36.77 -11.12
C GLU A 121 -43.28 -36.97 -9.65
N GLY A 122 -44.56 -36.74 -9.28
CA GLY A 122 -44.99 -36.63 -7.90
C GLY A 122 -44.42 -35.32 -7.30
N PRO A 123 -44.97 -34.16 -7.65
CA PRO A 123 -44.30 -32.86 -7.45
C PRO A 123 -43.88 -32.66 -5.99
N VAL A 124 -42.55 -32.53 -5.80
CA VAL A 124 -41.93 -32.20 -4.51
C VAL A 124 -41.41 -30.76 -4.59
N LEU A 125 -41.84 -29.93 -3.68
CA LEU A 125 -41.37 -28.54 -3.54
C LEU A 125 -40.15 -28.49 -2.66
N LEU A 126 -39.30 -27.45 -2.87
CA LEU A 126 -38.10 -27.27 -2.05
C LEU A 126 -38.44 -27.12 -0.56
N ARG A 127 -39.53 -26.45 -0.20
CA ARG A 127 -40.02 -26.34 1.19
C ARG A 127 -40.41 -27.66 1.82
N ASP A 128 -40.67 -28.70 1.03
CA ASP A 128 -41.04 -30.03 1.57
C ASP A 128 -39.81 -30.81 2.02
N ILE A 129 -38.63 -30.42 1.60
CA ILE A 129 -37.33 -31.05 1.89
C ILE A 129 -36.31 -30.12 2.52
N ALA A 130 -36.65 -28.82 2.69
CA ALA A 130 -35.74 -27.81 3.22
C ALA A 130 -36.50 -26.77 4.05
N GLU A 131 -35.81 -26.25 5.06
CA GLU A 131 -36.16 -25.03 5.77
C GLU A 131 -35.41 -23.85 5.14
N ILE A 132 -36.12 -22.75 4.87
CA ILE A 132 -35.53 -21.59 4.20
C ILE A 132 -35.75 -20.36 5.07
N PHE A 133 -34.65 -19.71 5.45
CA PHE A 133 -34.70 -18.56 6.36
C PHE A 133 -33.50 -17.61 6.15
N TYR A 134 -33.56 -16.44 6.78
CA TYR A 134 -32.43 -15.53 6.87
C TYR A 134 -31.39 -16.13 7.84
N GLY A 135 -30.24 -16.46 7.32
CA GLY A 135 -29.11 -17.03 8.05
C GLY A 135 -27.85 -16.20 7.87
N VAL A 136 -26.73 -16.79 8.22
CA VAL A 136 -25.41 -16.18 8.11
C VAL A 136 -24.44 -17.14 7.42
N ARG A 137 -23.48 -16.59 6.72
CA ARG A 137 -22.37 -17.36 6.13
C ARG A 137 -21.36 -17.76 7.18
N GLU A 138 -20.61 -18.81 6.89
CA GLU A 138 -19.44 -19.19 7.67
C GLU A 138 -18.39 -18.07 7.64
N GLU A 139 -17.78 -17.82 8.78
CA GLU A 139 -16.70 -16.84 8.88
C GLU A 139 -15.45 -17.31 8.13
N THR A 140 -14.95 -16.47 7.26
CA THR A 140 -13.71 -16.72 6.49
C THR A 140 -12.54 -15.91 7.03
N SER A 141 -12.78 -14.98 7.94
CA SER A 141 -11.78 -14.14 8.56
C SER A 141 -12.26 -13.58 9.88
N PHE A 142 -11.35 -13.43 10.83
CA PHE A 142 -11.60 -12.70 12.07
C PHE A 142 -10.91 -11.34 12.05
N SER A 143 -11.48 -10.39 12.76
CA SER A 143 -10.85 -9.09 13.01
C SER A 143 -10.97 -8.74 14.48
N ARG A 144 -9.85 -8.35 15.10
CA ARG A 144 -9.80 -7.92 16.50
C ARG A 144 -9.06 -6.62 16.66
N VAL A 145 -9.48 -5.85 17.67
CA VAL A 145 -8.76 -4.67 18.11
C VAL A 145 -8.54 -4.78 19.62
N ASN A 146 -7.29 -4.73 20.03
CA ASN A 146 -6.88 -4.91 21.44
C ASN A 146 -7.43 -6.22 22.06
N GLY A 147 -7.47 -7.29 21.27
CA GLY A 147 -7.99 -8.62 21.72
C GLY A 147 -9.51 -8.73 21.75
N MET A 148 -10.27 -7.72 21.36
CA MET A 148 -11.72 -7.76 21.26
C MET A 148 -12.15 -7.85 19.80
N ASP A 149 -13.16 -8.71 19.54
CA ASP A 149 -13.72 -8.82 18.20
C ASP A 149 -14.24 -7.49 17.70
N ALA A 150 -13.95 -7.18 16.46
CA ALA A 150 -14.26 -5.89 15.86
C ALA A 150 -14.66 -6.05 14.39
N VAL A 151 -15.42 -5.08 13.87
CA VAL A 151 -15.64 -4.93 12.44
C VAL A 151 -14.72 -3.82 11.93
N THR A 152 -13.92 -4.14 10.91
CA THR A 152 -13.04 -3.17 10.25
C THR A 152 -13.48 -2.94 8.80
N ILE A 153 -13.37 -1.71 8.35
CA ILE A 153 -13.66 -1.31 6.97
C ILE A 153 -12.39 -0.74 6.35
N ASN A 154 -12.01 -1.26 5.20
CA ASN A 154 -10.94 -0.72 4.39
C ASN A 154 -11.51 0.03 3.20
N LEU A 155 -11.09 1.28 3.02
CA LEU A 155 -11.41 2.09 1.87
C LEU A 155 -10.29 1.98 0.84
N VAL A 156 -10.67 1.61 -0.37
CA VAL A 156 -9.78 1.49 -1.52
C VAL A 156 -10.02 2.66 -2.45
N ASN A 157 -8.98 3.40 -2.78
CA ASN A 157 -9.07 4.54 -3.68
C ASN A 157 -8.89 4.15 -5.15
N ASP A 158 -9.45 4.95 -6.04
CA ASP A 158 -9.12 4.92 -7.46
C ASP A 158 -7.68 5.44 -7.66
N ASN A 159 -6.96 4.83 -8.58
CA ASN A 159 -5.57 5.19 -8.94
C ASN A 159 -5.38 6.66 -9.35
N GLN A 160 -6.44 7.33 -9.80
CA GLN A 160 -6.41 8.73 -10.23
C GLN A 160 -6.93 9.71 -9.17
N ALA A 161 -7.42 9.21 -8.03
CA ALA A 161 -7.98 10.05 -6.99
C ALA A 161 -6.92 10.90 -6.28
N ASN A 162 -7.26 12.13 -5.96
CA ASN A 162 -6.46 12.95 -5.06
C ASN A 162 -6.74 12.50 -3.62
N LEU A 163 -5.76 11.81 -3.00
CA LEU A 163 -5.92 11.17 -1.69
C LEU A 163 -6.28 12.14 -0.57
N ILE A 164 -5.71 13.35 -0.56
CA ILE A 164 -6.00 14.37 0.48
C ILE A 164 -7.45 14.80 0.38
N LYS A 165 -7.90 15.19 -0.82
CA LYS A 165 -9.29 15.60 -1.03
C LYS A 165 -10.27 14.46 -0.79
N LEU A 166 -9.89 13.23 -1.16
CA LEU A 166 -10.70 12.04 -0.93
C LEU A 166 -10.84 11.76 0.57
N SER A 167 -9.76 11.90 1.33
CA SER A 167 -9.77 11.77 2.78
C SER A 167 -10.69 12.79 3.45
N ASP A 168 -10.59 14.07 3.06
CA ASP A 168 -11.48 15.12 3.59
C ASP A 168 -12.95 14.83 3.34
N ASN A 169 -13.27 14.37 2.12
CA ASN A 169 -14.62 13.95 1.76
C ASN A 169 -15.07 12.74 2.59
N ALA A 170 -14.20 11.74 2.75
CA ALA A 170 -14.48 10.54 3.55
C ALA A 170 -14.71 10.90 5.02
N LEU A 171 -13.84 11.70 5.63
CA LEU A 171 -14.00 12.18 7.01
C LEU A 171 -15.32 12.95 7.21
N THR A 172 -15.70 13.77 6.23
CA THR A 172 -16.98 14.49 6.28
C THR A 172 -18.17 13.54 6.28
N VAL A 173 -18.13 12.49 5.43
CA VAL A 173 -19.18 11.46 5.38
C VAL A 173 -19.16 10.61 6.64
N ILE A 174 -18.00 10.19 7.14
CA ILE A 174 -17.85 9.44 8.39
C ILE A 174 -18.44 10.21 9.57
N ASN A 175 -18.12 11.50 9.70
CA ASN A 175 -18.67 12.35 10.75
C ASN A 175 -20.20 12.48 10.65
N LYS A 176 -20.75 12.49 9.44
CA LYS A 176 -22.19 12.48 9.22
C LYS A 176 -22.80 11.14 9.66
N ILE A 177 -22.20 10.03 9.25
CA ILE A 177 -22.62 8.67 9.63
C ILE A 177 -22.58 8.53 11.16
N ASN A 178 -21.53 8.96 11.83
CA ASN A 178 -21.40 8.90 13.28
C ASN A 178 -22.54 9.63 13.98
N ARG A 179 -22.95 10.81 13.50
CA ARG A 179 -24.11 11.53 14.05
C ARG A 179 -25.43 10.79 13.83
N GLU A 180 -25.60 10.13 12.68
CA GLU A 180 -26.79 9.35 12.36
C GLU A 180 -26.86 8.05 13.16
N MET A 181 -25.69 7.42 13.43
CA MET A 181 -25.57 6.13 14.14
C MET A 181 -25.45 6.26 15.66
N ALA A 182 -25.13 7.44 16.19
CA ALA A 182 -25.01 7.69 17.62
C ALA A 182 -26.25 7.20 18.45
N PRO A 183 -27.51 7.36 17.98
CA PRO A 183 -28.68 6.82 18.69
C PRO A 183 -28.70 5.28 18.74
N GLN A 184 -28.00 4.61 17.84
CA GLN A 184 -27.91 3.15 17.79
C GLN A 184 -26.71 2.61 18.60
N GLY A 185 -25.90 3.50 19.21
CA GLY A 185 -24.72 3.16 19.98
C GLY A 185 -23.57 2.64 19.09
N VAL A 186 -23.51 3.09 17.82
CA VAL A 186 -22.45 2.69 16.86
C VAL A 186 -21.63 3.91 16.50
N GLU A 187 -20.30 3.75 16.52
CA GLU A 187 -19.31 4.78 16.19
C GLU A 187 -18.24 4.23 15.24
N ILE A 188 -17.89 5.01 14.25
CA ILE A 188 -16.79 4.74 13.33
C ILE A 188 -15.56 5.52 13.80
N VAL A 189 -14.49 4.82 14.07
CA VAL A 189 -13.19 5.39 14.45
C VAL A 189 -12.19 5.18 13.30
N VAL A 190 -11.50 6.24 12.91
CA VAL A 190 -10.44 6.14 11.91
C VAL A 190 -9.21 5.55 12.58
N GLN A 191 -8.77 4.38 12.13
CA GLN A 191 -7.59 3.67 12.64
C GLN A 191 -6.32 4.07 11.88
N TYR A 192 -6.45 4.26 10.59
CA TYR A 192 -5.34 4.62 9.71
C TYR A 192 -5.85 5.51 8.58
N ASN A 193 -5.11 6.59 8.32
CA ASN A 193 -5.37 7.52 7.24
C ASN A 193 -4.07 7.86 6.50
N GLY A 194 -3.82 7.19 5.38
CA GLY A 194 -2.61 7.42 4.58
C GLY A 194 -2.53 8.83 3.98
N ALA A 195 -3.66 9.54 3.84
CA ALA A 195 -3.69 10.91 3.35
C ALA A 195 -3.15 11.90 4.41
N GLU A 196 -3.41 11.67 5.69
CA GLU A 196 -2.91 12.49 6.80
C GLU A 196 -1.39 12.48 6.85
N THR A 197 -0.79 11.31 6.80
CA THR A 197 0.68 11.17 6.72
C THR A 197 1.25 11.86 5.48
N MET A 198 0.54 11.76 4.34
CA MET A 198 0.95 12.43 3.11
C MET A 198 0.88 13.96 3.27
N GLU A 199 -0.17 14.48 3.90
CA GLU A 199 -0.33 15.90 4.19
C GLU A 199 0.74 16.42 5.15
N GLU A 200 1.02 15.68 6.22
CA GLU A 200 2.10 16.00 7.15
C GLU A 200 3.46 16.09 6.46
N ASN A 201 3.79 15.11 5.61
CA ASN A 201 5.02 15.12 4.82
C ASN A 201 5.10 16.33 3.88
N ILE A 202 3.99 16.68 3.22
CA ILE A 202 3.91 17.88 2.37
C ILE A 202 4.14 19.15 3.20
N ASN A 203 3.48 19.27 4.34
CA ASN A 203 3.61 20.38 5.26
C ASN A 203 5.03 20.50 5.82
N GLN A 204 5.68 19.40 6.15
CA GLN A 204 7.09 19.37 6.56
C GLN A 204 8.01 19.91 5.45
N ILE A 205 7.83 19.46 4.19
CA ILE A 205 8.62 19.93 3.05
C ILE A 205 8.41 21.44 2.82
N ILE A 206 7.17 21.91 2.90
CA ILE A 206 6.83 23.33 2.76
C ILE A 206 7.49 24.14 3.89
N ASN A 207 7.41 23.67 5.12
CA ASN A 207 8.02 24.31 6.29
C ASN A 207 9.56 24.36 6.16
N LEU A 208 10.19 23.28 5.68
CA LEU A 208 11.62 23.25 5.39
C LEU A 208 12.00 24.28 4.29
N ALA A 209 11.20 24.37 3.23
CA ALA A 209 11.42 25.33 2.15
C ALA A 209 11.27 26.78 2.64
N ILE A 210 10.25 27.07 3.45
CA ILE A 210 10.01 28.40 4.04
C ILE A 210 11.13 28.75 5.02
N THR A 211 11.49 27.83 5.91
CA THR A 211 12.55 28.03 6.91
C THR A 211 13.91 28.22 6.24
N GLY A 212 14.23 27.39 5.22
CA GLY A 212 15.45 27.53 4.43
C GLY A 212 15.49 28.86 3.66
N GLY A 213 14.38 29.25 3.03
CA GLY A 213 14.24 30.54 2.36
C GLY A 213 14.40 31.72 3.33
N PHE A 214 13.78 31.64 4.51
CA PHE A 214 13.91 32.67 5.53
C PHE A 214 15.36 32.80 6.04
N LEU A 215 16.02 31.67 6.32
CA LEU A 215 17.43 31.68 6.72
C LEU A 215 18.33 32.26 5.63
N ALA A 216 18.09 31.94 4.37
CA ALA A 216 18.82 32.51 3.25
C ALA A 216 18.64 34.02 3.19
N ILE A 217 17.41 34.53 3.33
CA ILE A 217 17.10 35.99 3.38
C ILE A 217 17.77 36.63 4.59
N LEU A 218 17.78 35.99 5.75
CA LEU A 218 18.43 36.53 6.96
C LEU A 218 19.95 36.64 6.78
N ILE A 219 20.59 35.60 6.22
CA ILE A 219 22.03 35.62 5.92
C ILE A 219 22.34 36.76 4.92
N LEU A 220 21.54 36.88 3.86
CA LEU A 220 21.71 37.95 2.89
C LEU A 220 21.55 39.35 3.52
N TRP A 221 20.57 39.50 4.40
CA TRP A 221 20.41 40.73 5.16
C TRP A 221 21.61 41.03 6.04
N PHE A 222 22.17 40.02 6.69
CA PHE A 222 23.37 40.19 7.51
C PHE A 222 24.56 40.65 6.71
N PHE A 223 24.76 40.16 5.47
CA PHE A 223 25.86 40.54 4.60
C PHE A 223 25.61 41.85 3.83
N LEU A 224 24.46 41.97 3.19
CA LEU A 224 24.13 43.14 2.35
C LEU A 224 23.71 44.36 3.16
N ARG A 225 23.18 44.17 4.38
CA ARG A 225 22.69 45.24 5.29
C ARG A 225 21.75 46.25 4.70
N ASN A 226 21.10 45.94 3.62
CA ASN A 226 20.16 46.78 2.92
C ASN A 226 18.84 46.04 2.69
N LEU A 227 17.86 46.33 3.54
CA LEU A 227 16.53 45.67 3.50
C LEU A 227 15.85 45.80 2.14
N ARG A 228 16.11 46.87 1.36
CA ARG A 228 15.50 47.06 0.05
C ARG A 228 16.05 46.06 -0.98
N LEU A 229 17.35 45.83 -0.95
CA LEU A 229 18.00 44.88 -1.84
C LEU A 229 17.59 43.47 -1.49
N VAL A 230 17.54 43.15 -0.19
CA VAL A 230 17.07 41.85 0.31
C VAL A 230 15.63 41.63 -0.03
N SER A 231 14.75 42.65 0.02
CA SER A 231 13.32 42.48 -0.34
C SER A 231 13.12 42.16 -1.83
N ILE A 232 13.97 42.65 -2.75
CA ILE A 232 13.91 42.26 -4.17
C ILE A 232 14.18 40.74 -4.31
N ILE A 233 15.22 40.25 -3.62
CA ILE A 233 15.56 38.83 -3.64
C ILE A 233 14.47 38.02 -2.96
N ALA A 234 13.95 38.48 -1.82
CA ALA A 234 12.87 37.82 -1.10
C ALA A 234 11.61 37.63 -1.96
N VAL A 235 11.27 38.60 -2.80
CA VAL A 235 10.15 38.51 -3.74
C VAL A 235 10.48 37.62 -4.95
N SER A 236 11.74 37.55 -5.38
CA SER A 236 12.13 36.72 -6.53
C SER A 236 11.97 35.24 -6.28
N ILE A 237 12.08 34.77 -5.02
CA ILE A 237 11.92 33.37 -4.66
C ILE A 237 10.49 32.87 -4.96
N PRO A 238 9.43 33.44 -4.37
CA PRO A 238 8.08 32.99 -4.67
C PRO A 238 7.69 33.21 -6.14
N VAL A 239 8.12 34.29 -6.77
CA VAL A 239 7.88 34.51 -8.21
C VAL A 239 8.47 33.35 -9.04
N SER A 240 9.69 32.94 -8.74
CA SER A 240 10.33 31.81 -9.44
C SER A 240 9.61 30.51 -9.22
N VAL A 241 9.23 30.20 -7.99
CA VAL A 241 8.54 28.96 -7.63
C VAL A 241 7.14 28.90 -8.29
N TYR A 242 6.33 29.95 -8.16
CA TYR A 242 5.00 29.97 -8.78
C TYR A 242 5.06 29.92 -10.31
N THR A 243 6.06 30.57 -10.92
CA THR A 243 6.24 30.49 -12.37
C THR A 243 6.69 29.10 -12.81
N ALA A 244 7.46 28.38 -12.00
CA ALA A 244 7.88 27.01 -12.29
C ALA A 244 6.70 26.02 -12.36
N PHE A 245 5.61 26.25 -11.62
CA PHE A 245 4.41 25.41 -11.73
C PHE A 245 3.78 25.40 -13.13
N ASN A 246 3.93 26.48 -13.90
CA ASN A 246 3.45 26.48 -15.29
C ASN A 246 4.25 25.50 -16.17
N PHE A 247 5.55 25.33 -15.87
CA PHE A 247 6.38 24.35 -16.57
C PHE A 247 6.04 22.91 -16.14
N PHE A 248 5.66 22.70 -14.86
CA PHE A 248 5.19 21.38 -14.41
C PHE A 248 3.92 20.98 -15.15
N TYR A 249 2.98 21.92 -15.27
CA TYR A 249 1.74 21.67 -16.03
C TYR A 249 2.05 21.35 -17.50
N ALA A 250 2.93 22.13 -18.14
CA ALA A 250 3.33 21.88 -19.53
C ALA A 250 4.08 20.53 -19.72
N ALA A 251 4.81 20.07 -18.71
CA ALA A 251 5.52 18.80 -18.71
C ALA A 251 4.63 17.60 -18.29
N GLY A 252 3.35 17.84 -17.95
CA GLY A 252 2.43 16.81 -17.47
C GLY A 252 2.85 16.20 -16.15
N ILE A 253 3.43 17.01 -15.25
CA ILE A 253 3.90 16.56 -13.93
C ILE A 253 2.99 17.16 -12.88
N SER A 254 2.46 16.29 -11.99
CA SER A 254 1.65 16.69 -10.84
C SER A 254 2.51 17.26 -9.72
N ILE A 255 1.90 18.13 -8.91
CA ILE A 255 2.52 18.58 -7.66
C ILE A 255 2.34 17.44 -6.66
N ASN A 256 3.44 16.83 -6.24
CA ASN A 256 3.51 15.73 -5.29
C ASN A 256 4.74 15.89 -4.39
N SER A 257 4.90 15.00 -3.40
CA SER A 257 6.03 15.06 -2.46
C SER A 257 7.39 15.11 -3.17
N LEU A 258 7.58 14.34 -4.26
CA LEU A 258 8.85 14.32 -5.00
C LEU A 258 9.13 15.65 -5.72
N THR A 259 8.10 16.26 -6.34
CA THR A 259 8.26 17.57 -6.98
C THR A 259 8.49 18.67 -5.95
N LEU A 260 7.87 18.60 -4.77
CA LEU A 260 8.10 19.53 -3.67
C LEU A 260 9.51 19.41 -3.09
N VAL A 261 10.04 18.20 -2.93
CA VAL A 261 11.46 17.98 -2.56
C VAL A 261 12.38 18.64 -3.60
N GLY A 262 12.11 18.46 -4.89
CA GLY A 262 12.87 19.12 -5.96
C GLY A 262 12.83 20.64 -5.86
N ILE A 263 11.66 21.23 -5.55
CA ILE A 263 11.50 22.67 -5.33
C ILE A 263 12.27 23.10 -4.09
N ALA A 264 12.18 22.38 -2.98
CA ALA A 264 12.88 22.71 -1.73
C ALA A 264 14.40 22.75 -1.93
N LEU A 265 14.96 21.78 -2.69
CA LEU A 265 16.36 21.78 -3.09
C LEU A 265 16.69 22.96 -4.00
N ALA A 266 15.82 23.27 -4.96
CA ALA A 266 16.01 24.35 -5.89
C ALA A 266 15.98 25.74 -5.21
N VAL A 267 15.16 25.93 -4.15
CA VAL A 267 15.05 27.22 -3.43
C VAL A 267 16.42 27.70 -2.95
N GLY A 268 17.28 26.82 -2.45
CA GLY A 268 18.66 27.18 -2.07
C GLY A 268 19.50 27.68 -3.24
N MET A 269 19.29 27.14 -4.45
CA MET A 269 20.03 27.52 -5.67
C MET A 269 19.42 28.70 -6.40
N LEU A 270 18.13 29.03 -6.16
CA LEU A 270 17.44 30.18 -6.78
C LEU A 270 18.05 31.52 -6.42
N VAL A 271 18.51 31.62 -5.17
CA VAL A 271 19.02 32.85 -4.58
C VAL A 271 20.32 33.29 -5.24
N ASP A 272 21.17 32.34 -5.62
CA ASP A 272 22.52 32.59 -6.10
C ASP A 272 22.55 33.50 -7.35
N ASN A 273 21.75 33.17 -8.36
CA ASN A 273 21.66 33.96 -9.58
C ASN A 273 21.22 35.42 -9.30
N SER A 274 20.21 35.55 -8.43
CA SER A 274 19.64 36.84 -8.05
C SER A 274 20.64 37.72 -7.28
N VAL A 275 21.40 37.10 -6.37
CA VAL A 275 22.41 37.78 -5.55
C VAL A 275 23.55 38.35 -6.44
N VAL A 276 24.09 37.51 -7.35
CA VAL A 276 25.20 37.92 -8.22
C VAL A 276 24.83 39.09 -9.12
N VAL A 277 23.61 39.04 -9.71
CA VAL A 277 23.14 40.17 -10.54
C VAL A 277 22.98 41.43 -9.71
N LEU A 278 22.31 41.33 -8.58
CA LEU A 278 22.02 42.46 -7.71
C LEU A 278 23.29 43.11 -7.15
N GLU A 279 24.24 42.27 -6.66
CA GLU A 279 25.51 42.74 -6.12
C GLU A 279 26.31 43.49 -7.17
N ASN A 280 26.39 42.97 -8.39
CA ASN A 280 27.15 43.64 -9.47
C ASN A 280 26.52 44.97 -9.89
N ILE A 281 25.19 45.03 -9.99
CA ILE A 281 24.48 46.29 -10.25
C ILE A 281 24.77 47.30 -9.14
N TYR A 282 24.70 46.86 -7.89
CA TYR A 282 24.91 47.73 -6.74
C TYR A 282 26.37 48.23 -6.62
N ARG A 283 27.33 47.36 -6.93
CA ARG A 283 28.76 47.72 -7.01
C ARG A 283 29.01 48.85 -8.03
N LEU A 284 28.38 48.74 -9.21
CA LEU A 284 28.52 49.76 -10.24
C LEU A 284 27.80 51.07 -9.88
N ALA A 285 26.61 50.98 -9.29
CA ALA A 285 25.90 52.17 -8.80
C ALA A 285 26.68 52.90 -7.70
N GLY A 286 27.37 52.16 -6.83
CA GLY A 286 28.26 52.71 -5.79
C GLY A 286 29.54 53.35 -6.34
N SER A 287 29.93 53.09 -7.59
CA SER A 287 31.05 53.74 -8.27
C SER A 287 30.72 55.10 -8.91
N GLY A 288 29.49 55.61 -8.68
CA GLY A 288 29.08 56.95 -9.16
C GLY A 288 28.50 56.98 -10.58
N LYS A 289 28.20 55.82 -11.17
CA LYS A 289 27.51 55.72 -12.46
C LYS A 289 26.01 55.96 -12.29
N ASP A 290 25.38 56.46 -13.35
CA ASP A 290 23.92 56.60 -13.41
C ASP A 290 23.20 55.25 -13.21
N THR A 291 22.00 55.28 -12.62
CA THR A 291 21.23 54.09 -12.24
C THR A 291 20.97 53.18 -13.44
N GLU A 292 20.49 53.75 -14.56
CA GLU A 292 20.17 52.98 -15.76
C GLU A 292 21.43 52.35 -16.38
N THR A 293 22.52 53.06 -16.42
CA THR A 293 23.81 52.58 -16.91
C THR A 293 24.36 51.47 -16.01
N SER A 294 24.23 51.63 -14.67
CA SER A 294 24.67 50.64 -13.70
C SER A 294 23.86 49.32 -13.81
N VAL A 295 22.56 49.40 -14.05
CA VAL A 295 21.71 48.25 -14.25
C VAL A 295 22.05 47.52 -15.56
N LYS A 296 22.15 48.24 -16.68
CA LYS A 296 22.48 47.66 -17.98
C LYS A 296 23.86 47.00 -17.97
N GLN A 297 24.88 47.75 -17.54
CA GLN A 297 26.25 47.27 -17.52
C GLN A 297 26.44 46.15 -16.49
N GLY A 298 25.87 46.30 -15.28
CA GLY A 298 25.97 45.34 -14.20
C GLY A 298 25.38 43.98 -14.57
N THR A 299 24.25 43.97 -15.24
CA THR A 299 23.63 42.72 -15.73
C THR A 299 24.45 42.12 -16.86
N THR A 300 24.91 42.93 -17.83
CA THR A 300 25.66 42.44 -18.99
C THR A 300 27.01 41.82 -18.63
N GLU A 301 27.70 42.34 -17.61
CA GLU A 301 28.98 41.79 -17.12
C GLU A 301 28.86 40.41 -16.59
N VAL A 302 27.73 40.04 -15.92
CA VAL A 302 27.56 38.75 -15.24
C VAL A 302 26.71 37.75 -16.00
N ILE A 303 25.98 38.15 -17.05
CA ILE A 303 25.04 37.27 -17.77
C ILE A 303 25.70 36.00 -18.28
N ARG A 304 26.91 36.11 -18.87
CA ARG A 304 27.62 34.91 -19.39
C ARG A 304 27.98 33.90 -18.29
N ALA A 305 28.42 34.40 -17.13
CA ALA A 305 28.80 33.56 -16.00
C ALA A 305 27.59 32.88 -15.40
N ILE A 306 26.49 33.61 -15.22
CA ILE A 306 25.25 33.07 -14.63
C ILE A 306 24.60 32.03 -15.56
N VAL A 307 24.51 32.34 -16.87
CA VAL A 307 23.96 31.38 -17.84
C VAL A 307 24.82 30.12 -17.90
N ALA A 308 26.13 30.24 -17.96
CA ALA A 308 27.03 29.09 -17.97
C ALA A 308 26.89 28.23 -16.68
N SER A 309 26.85 28.86 -15.51
CA SER A 309 26.68 28.20 -14.22
C SER A 309 25.34 27.48 -14.15
N THR A 310 24.24 28.15 -14.50
CA THR A 310 22.89 27.53 -14.45
C THR A 310 22.78 26.40 -15.45
N LEU A 311 23.28 26.52 -16.68
CA LEU A 311 23.28 25.45 -17.66
C LEU A 311 24.12 24.24 -17.20
N THR A 312 25.27 24.48 -16.56
CA THR A 312 26.08 23.40 -15.98
C THR A 312 25.30 22.65 -14.93
N THR A 313 24.60 23.34 -14.03
CA THR A 313 23.75 22.70 -13.02
C THR A 313 22.60 21.92 -13.67
N VAL A 314 21.94 22.48 -14.67
CA VAL A 314 20.87 21.79 -15.44
C VAL A 314 21.39 20.50 -16.07
N ILE A 315 22.59 20.52 -16.68
CA ILE A 315 23.20 19.34 -17.31
C ILE A 315 23.47 18.23 -16.28
N VAL A 316 23.86 18.58 -15.05
CA VAL A 316 24.08 17.60 -13.97
C VAL A 316 22.79 16.88 -13.57
N PHE A 317 21.63 17.56 -13.61
CA PHE A 317 20.34 16.94 -13.30
C PHE A 317 19.67 16.26 -14.51
N MET A 318 20.16 16.47 -15.73
CA MET A 318 19.58 15.91 -16.95
C MET A 318 19.58 14.35 -16.99
N PRO A 319 20.62 13.64 -16.53
CA PRO A 319 20.61 12.17 -16.49
C PRO A 319 19.46 11.58 -15.68
N PHE A 320 19.00 12.27 -14.63
CA PHE A 320 17.86 11.80 -13.82
C PHE A 320 16.56 11.66 -14.62
N ILE A 321 16.40 12.46 -15.69
CA ILE A 321 15.22 12.42 -16.56
C ILE A 321 15.27 11.22 -17.53
N PHE A 322 16.49 10.81 -17.94
CA PHE A 322 16.70 9.80 -18.99
C PHE A 322 17.07 8.41 -18.46
N THR A 323 17.02 8.20 -17.15
CA THR A 323 17.35 6.90 -16.53
C THR A 323 16.40 5.78 -16.98
N SER A 324 16.93 4.58 -17.19
CA SER A 324 16.19 3.45 -17.79
C SER A 324 15.35 2.61 -16.81
N GLY A 325 15.56 2.69 -15.51
CA GLY A 325 14.79 1.95 -14.51
C GLY A 325 13.41 2.57 -14.28
N TYR A 326 12.33 1.77 -14.22
CA TYR A 326 10.95 2.28 -14.09
C TYR A 326 10.78 3.21 -12.88
N LEU A 327 11.13 2.76 -11.68
CA LEU A 327 11.02 3.54 -10.44
C LEU A 327 11.98 4.74 -10.42
N ILE A 328 13.23 4.51 -10.80
CA ILE A 328 14.26 5.56 -10.84
C ILE A 328 13.86 6.64 -11.86
N ARG A 329 13.22 6.26 -12.96
CA ARG A 329 12.70 7.19 -13.96
C ARG A 329 11.55 8.03 -13.41
N ILE A 330 10.61 7.45 -12.62
CA ILE A 330 9.52 8.21 -12.01
C ILE A 330 10.08 9.23 -11.00
N ILE A 331 10.92 8.78 -10.07
CA ILE A 331 11.51 9.62 -9.04
C ILE A 331 12.41 10.69 -9.69
N GLY A 332 13.33 10.25 -10.55
CA GLY A 332 14.27 11.14 -11.23
C GLY A 332 13.59 12.15 -12.14
N LYS A 333 12.55 11.76 -12.88
CA LYS A 333 11.78 12.67 -13.71
C LYS A 333 11.10 13.74 -12.88
N ASN A 334 10.41 13.38 -11.79
CA ASN A 334 9.71 14.36 -10.94
C ASN A 334 10.68 15.32 -10.26
N ILE A 335 11.75 14.84 -9.64
CA ILE A 335 12.76 15.68 -8.98
C ILE A 335 13.57 16.46 -10.02
N GLY A 336 14.05 15.81 -11.07
CA GLY A 336 14.88 16.43 -12.09
C GLY A 336 14.17 17.54 -12.85
N VAL A 337 12.93 17.30 -13.30
CA VAL A 337 12.15 18.32 -14.00
C VAL A 337 11.81 19.48 -13.07
N SER A 338 11.48 19.23 -11.79
CA SER A 338 11.18 20.31 -10.86
C SER A 338 12.41 21.20 -10.60
N ILE A 339 13.59 20.62 -10.39
CA ILE A 339 14.82 21.39 -10.21
C ILE A 339 15.17 22.17 -11.49
N ILE A 340 15.18 21.49 -12.65
CA ILE A 340 15.54 22.11 -13.93
C ILE A 340 14.58 23.27 -14.29
N SER A 341 13.28 23.04 -14.17
CA SER A 341 12.26 24.08 -14.46
C SER A 341 12.45 25.29 -13.55
N THR A 342 12.63 25.04 -12.26
CA THR A 342 12.79 26.09 -11.26
C THR A 342 14.07 26.90 -11.48
N LEU A 343 15.18 26.22 -11.83
CA LEU A 343 16.47 26.91 -12.16
C LEU A 343 16.37 27.72 -13.44
N LEU A 344 15.73 27.23 -14.50
CA LEU A 344 15.54 27.96 -15.74
C LEU A 344 14.67 29.21 -15.53
N VAL A 345 13.59 29.07 -14.76
CA VAL A 345 12.75 30.22 -14.38
C VAL A 345 13.55 31.21 -13.54
N SER A 346 14.35 30.75 -12.58
CA SER A 346 15.21 31.59 -11.77
C SER A 346 16.19 32.41 -12.63
N LEU A 347 16.77 31.80 -13.65
CA LEU A 347 17.64 32.45 -14.58
C LEU A 347 16.92 33.62 -15.28
N VAL A 348 15.70 33.37 -15.76
CA VAL A 348 14.87 34.43 -16.40
C VAL A 348 14.52 35.54 -15.41
N VAL A 349 14.11 35.16 -14.18
CA VAL A 349 13.78 36.12 -13.12
C VAL A 349 15.02 36.97 -12.74
N ALA A 350 16.18 36.33 -12.60
CA ALA A 350 17.42 37.02 -12.28
C ALA A 350 17.88 38.01 -13.37
N LEU A 351 17.64 37.70 -14.65
CA LEU A 351 18.06 38.54 -15.78
C LEU A 351 17.05 39.62 -16.20
N MET A 352 15.75 39.41 -15.87
CA MET A 352 14.68 40.36 -16.27
C MET A 352 14.07 41.05 -15.06
N PHE A 353 13.58 40.31 -14.06
CA PHE A 353 12.88 40.87 -12.91
C PHE A 353 13.81 41.63 -11.97
N ILE A 354 14.97 41.07 -11.62
CA ILE A 354 15.92 41.70 -10.69
C ILE A 354 16.44 43.05 -11.22
N PRO A 355 16.91 43.17 -12.49
CA PRO A 355 17.36 44.46 -13.03
C PRO A 355 16.23 45.48 -13.06
N MET A 356 15.01 45.11 -13.47
CA MET A 356 13.85 45.99 -13.51
C MET A 356 13.47 46.47 -12.11
N ALA A 357 13.34 45.58 -11.14
CA ALA A 357 13.01 45.93 -9.77
C ALA A 357 14.09 46.81 -9.12
N THR A 358 15.36 46.54 -9.41
CA THR A 358 16.48 47.31 -8.92
C THR A 358 16.48 48.72 -9.52
N ASN A 359 16.24 48.86 -10.82
CA ASN A 359 16.13 50.16 -11.48
C ASN A 359 15.00 51.00 -10.85
N TYR A 360 13.83 50.41 -10.65
CA TYR A 360 12.68 51.09 -10.04
C TYR A 360 12.96 51.55 -8.60
N LEU A 361 13.54 50.70 -7.75
CA LEU A 361 13.86 51.01 -6.36
C LEU A 361 15.04 51.99 -6.18
N LEU A 362 16.02 51.95 -7.07
CA LEU A 362 17.15 52.88 -7.07
C LEU A 362 16.77 54.24 -7.66
N SER A 363 15.86 54.32 -8.65
CA SER A 363 15.41 55.60 -9.24
C SER A 363 14.53 56.44 -8.30
N MET A 364 13.87 55.79 -7.33
CA MET A 364 13.02 56.49 -6.34
C MET A 364 13.80 57.33 -5.32
N ARG A 365 15.12 57.25 -5.26
CA ARG A 365 15.96 58.09 -4.39
C ARG A 365 17.31 58.27 -5.01
N SER A 366 17.67 59.56 -5.29
CA SER A 366 19.05 59.98 -5.53
C SER A 366 19.97 59.36 -4.46
N ILE A 367 20.96 58.56 -4.87
CA ILE A 367 21.97 57.98 -3.99
C ILE A 367 22.92 59.12 -3.55
N GLY A 368 22.37 60.06 -2.76
CA GLY A 368 23.17 61.03 -2.04
C GLY A 368 23.63 60.41 -0.71
N ASN A 369 24.91 60.15 -0.62
CA ASN A 369 25.63 59.89 0.63
C ASN A 369 25.11 58.73 1.55
N ALA A 370 24.82 57.57 1.01
CA ALA A 370 24.80 56.40 1.85
C ALA A 370 26.25 55.91 2.02
N GLN A 371 26.80 56.13 3.21
CA GLN A 371 28.01 55.45 3.66
C GLN A 371 27.71 53.94 3.68
N ILE A 372 28.11 53.27 2.59
CA ILE A 372 27.64 51.96 2.19
C ILE A 372 28.21 50.85 3.09
N PHE A 373 29.20 51.14 3.90
CA PHE A 373 29.78 50.19 4.83
C PHE A 373 30.14 50.86 6.17
N LYS A 374 29.20 50.83 7.10
CA LYS A 374 29.58 50.98 8.51
C LYS A 374 30.34 49.72 8.93
N LYS A 375 31.69 49.88 9.07
CA LYS A 375 32.59 48.79 9.50
C LYS A 375 32.04 48.02 10.69
N LEU A 376 31.84 46.73 10.55
CA LEU A 376 31.64 45.84 11.69
C LEU A 376 32.98 45.23 12.08
N SER A 377 33.34 45.34 13.32
CA SER A 377 34.60 44.80 13.91
C SER A 377 34.79 43.28 13.70
N ILE A 378 33.69 42.50 13.56
CA ILE A 378 33.77 41.06 13.31
C ILE A 378 34.08 40.75 11.84
N HIS A 379 33.52 41.53 10.92
CA HIS A 379 33.75 41.39 9.48
C HIS A 379 35.22 41.71 9.13
N ASP A 380 35.79 42.74 9.73
CA ASP A 380 37.19 43.09 9.54
C ASP A 380 38.17 41.99 10.03
N ARG A 381 37.85 41.32 11.12
CA ARG A 381 38.68 40.19 11.61
C ARG A 381 38.64 38.99 10.70
N LEU A 382 37.46 38.63 10.18
CA LEU A 382 37.29 37.52 9.23
C LEU A 382 38.01 37.82 7.91
N ILE A 383 37.88 39.04 7.39
CA ILE A 383 38.58 39.48 6.18
C ILE A 383 40.11 39.48 6.40
N GLN A 384 40.59 39.95 7.55
CA GLN A 384 42.01 39.89 7.86
C GLN A 384 42.53 38.43 7.96
N ALA A 385 41.78 37.54 8.58
CA ALA A 385 42.13 36.14 8.63
C ALA A 385 42.17 35.50 7.22
N TYR A 386 41.19 35.80 6.40
CA TYR A 386 41.15 35.37 5.00
C TYR A 386 42.37 35.87 4.21
N PHE A 387 42.68 37.17 4.29
CA PHE A 387 43.86 37.73 3.64
C PHE A 387 45.16 37.10 4.13
N LEU A 388 45.25 36.76 5.41
CA LEU A 388 46.42 36.10 5.99
C LEU A 388 46.62 34.70 5.40
N ILE A 389 45.52 33.93 5.31
CA ILE A 389 45.53 32.60 4.69
C ILE A 389 45.83 32.71 3.20
N LEU A 390 45.18 33.63 2.47
CA LEU A 390 45.41 33.83 1.04
C LEU A 390 46.86 34.21 0.75
N LYS A 391 47.42 35.12 1.53
CA LYS A 391 48.83 35.55 1.40
C LYS A 391 49.80 34.41 1.71
N ALA A 392 49.49 33.58 2.69
CA ALA A 392 50.28 32.39 3.02
C ALA A 392 50.24 31.37 1.89
N SER A 393 49.04 31.09 1.34
CA SER A 393 48.83 30.18 0.21
C SER A 393 49.53 30.65 -1.07
N MET A 394 49.49 31.93 -1.37
CA MET A 394 50.18 32.51 -2.53
C MET A 394 51.70 32.53 -2.36
N LYS A 395 52.23 32.62 -1.13
CA LYS A 395 53.66 32.58 -0.85
C LYS A 395 54.28 31.20 -1.12
N LYS A 396 53.49 30.11 -0.90
CA LYS A 396 53.97 28.71 -1.07
C LYS A 396 52.92 27.90 -1.83
N PRO A 397 52.73 28.16 -3.14
CA PRO A 397 51.62 27.52 -3.87
C PRO A 397 51.75 25.98 -3.94
N ALA A 398 52.97 25.45 -4.13
CA ALA A 398 53.23 24.03 -4.15
C ALA A 398 52.88 23.34 -2.82
N ALA A 399 53.23 23.94 -1.67
CA ALA A 399 52.89 23.43 -0.36
C ALA A 399 51.39 23.45 -0.10
N THR A 400 50.66 24.49 -0.59
CA THR A 400 49.19 24.55 -0.48
C THR A 400 48.53 23.48 -1.30
N ILE A 401 48.93 23.25 -2.55
CA ILE A 401 48.41 22.22 -3.43
C ILE A 401 48.65 20.81 -2.80
N ILE A 402 49.88 20.52 -2.35
CA ILE A 402 50.22 19.27 -1.72
C ILE A 402 49.42 19.07 -0.42
N GLY A 403 49.30 20.13 0.41
CA GLY A 403 48.52 20.09 1.64
C GLY A 403 47.02 19.78 1.38
N THR A 404 46.43 20.42 0.34
CA THR A 404 45.04 20.12 -0.04
C THR A 404 44.86 18.68 -0.54
N LEU A 405 45.81 18.16 -1.33
CA LEU A 405 45.81 16.76 -1.77
C LEU A 405 45.92 15.79 -0.59
N VAL A 406 46.83 16.07 0.36
CA VAL A 406 46.95 15.26 1.59
C VAL A 406 45.66 15.23 2.40
N ILE A 407 45.03 16.38 2.59
CA ILE A 407 43.73 16.48 3.27
C ILE A 407 42.66 15.69 2.51
N PHE A 408 42.63 15.79 1.18
CA PHE A 408 41.68 15.06 0.33
C PHE A 408 41.88 13.54 0.47
N PHE A 409 43.10 13.04 0.36
CA PHE A 409 43.37 11.62 0.52
C PHE A 409 43.16 11.11 1.96
N ALA A 410 43.45 11.93 2.96
CA ALA A 410 43.14 11.61 4.34
C ALA A 410 41.60 11.51 4.57
N ALA A 411 40.84 12.45 4.03
CA ALA A 411 39.38 12.40 4.08
C ALA A 411 38.82 11.18 3.35
N LEU A 412 39.39 10.83 2.19
CA LEU A 412 39.01 9.63 1.44
C LEU A 412 39.30 8.34 2.25
N LEU A 413 40.47 8.25 2.88
CA LEU A 413 40.81 7.11 3.75
C LEU A 413 39.88 7.01 4.95
N ILE A 414 39.56 8.12 5.61
CA ILE A 414 38.60 8.15 6.72
C ILE A 414 37.21 7.73 6.23
N SER A 415 36.79 8.19 5.04
CA SER A 415 35.51 7.79 4.44
C SER A 415 35.43 6.29 4.16
N LEU A 416 36.53 5.67 3.76
CA LEU A 416 36.59 4.22 3.54
C LEU A 416 36.54 3.39 4.84
N THR A 417 36.91 3.99 5.98
CA THR A 417 36.83 3.34 7.30
C THR A 417 35.49 3.55 8.00
N LEU A 418 34.72 4.53 7.55
CA LEU A 418 33.34 4.71 8.02
C LEU A 418 32.49 3.66 7.35
N SER A 419 32.10 2.62 8.11
CA SER A 419 31.04 1.73 7.68
C SER A 419 29.78 2.56 7.45
N ILE A 420 29.32 2.60 6.20
CA ILE A 420 28.02 3.20 5.86
C ILE A 420 26.97 2.22 6.36
N SER A 421 26.65 2.30 7.64
CA SER A 421 25.47 1.62 8.17
C SER A 421 24.25 2.40 7.67
N SER A 422 23.56 1.84 6.70
CA SER A 422 22.30 2.39 6.20
C SER A 422 21.16 2.11 7.18
N SER A 423 21.20 2.69 8.34
CA SER A 423 20.13 2.61 9.32
C SER A 423 19.22 3.84 9.25
N SER A 424 18.73 4.15 8.08
CA SER A 424 17.66 5.14 7.94
C SER A 424 16.48 4.48 7.28
N GLU A 425 15.92 3.45 7.92
CA GLU A 425 14.50 3.18 7.74
C GLU A 425 13.77 4.44 8.18
N ILE A 426 12.86 4.93 7.33
CA ILE A 426 11.93 5.97 7.76
C ILE A 426 11.15 5.33 8.91
N GLU A 427 11.45 5.75 10.11
CA GLU A 427 10.85 5.22 11.32
C GLU A 427 9.41 5.71 11.38
N THR A 428 8.48 4.84 11.00
CA THR A 428 7.05 5.07 11.20
C THR A 428 6.63 4.51 12.56
N PRO A 429 5.79 5.22 13.31
CA PRO A 429 5.29 4.74 14.60
C PRO A 429 4.40 3.50 14.45
N ASP A 430 3.93 3.25 13.24
CA ASP A 430 3.10 2.09 12.91
C ASP A 430 3.92 1.03 12.20
N PHE A 431 3.81 -0.21 12.63
CA PHE A 431 4.45 -1.35 11.99
C PHE A 431 3.58 -2.60 12.04
N ARG A 432 3.89 -3.54 11.18
CA ARG A 432 3.05 -4.71 10.92
C ARG A 432 3.85 -5.98 11.15
N LEU A 433 3.25 -6.92 11.89
CA LEU A 433 3.68 -8.31 11.93
C LEU A 433 2.87 -9.12 10.92
N SER A 434 3.54 -9.74 9.98
CA SER A 434 2.98 -10.73 9.07
C SER A 434 3.16 -12.11 9.70
N VAL A 435 2.05 -12.80 9.92
CA VAL A 435 2.01 -14.14 10.50
C VAL A 435 1.63 -15.12 9.40
N ASN A 436 2.56 -15.96 9.00
CA ASN A 436 2.36 -16.97 7.96
C ASN A 436 2.27 -18.35 8.61
N MET A 437 1.12 -18.96 8.49
CA MET A 437 0.88 -20.32 8.98
C MET A 437 1.25 -21.35 7.91
N PRO A 438 1.54 -22.60 8.31
CA PRO A 438 1.68 -23.69 7.35
C PRO A 438 0.44 -23.80 6.47
N SER A 439 0.66 -24.04 5.17
CA SER A 439 -0.41 -24.16 4.19
C SER A 439 -1.41 -25.27 4.58
N GLY A 440 -2.71 -24.96 4.58
CA GLY A 440 -3.77 -25.85 5.06
C GLY A 440 -4.06 -25.72 6.56
N SER A 441 -3.57 -24.69 7.23
CA SER A 441 -4.01 -24.36 8.58
C SER A 441 -5.48 -23.89 8.58
N THR A 442 -6.20 -24.17 9.66
CA THR A 442 -7.58 -23.69 9.82
C THR A 442 -7.59 -22.28 10.40
N LEU A 443 -8.72 -21.58 10.20
CA LEU A 443 -8.93 -20.23 10.72
C LEU A 443 -8.76 -20.18 12.24
N GLU A 444 -9.30 -21.18 12.97
CA GLU A 444 -9.22 -21.27 14.43
C GLU A 444 -7.78 -21.48 14.92
N LYS A 445 -6.99 -22.26 14.17
CA LYS A 445 -5.58 -22.48 14.53
C LYS A 445 -4.77 -21.19 14.35
N THR A 446 -5.01 -20.48 13.26
CA THR A 446 -4.37 -19.18 13.01
C THR A 446 -4.82 -18.15 14.04
N ASP A 447 -6.10 -18.17 14.42
CA ASP A 447 -6.66 -17.33 15.46
C ASP A 447 -6.01 -17.56 16.84
N ALA A 448 -5.82 -18.82 17.22
CA ALA A 448 -5.16 -19.17 18.48
C ALA A 448 -3.71 -18.65 18.53
N VAL A 449 -2.97 -18.70 17.41
CA VAL A 449 -1.60 -18.17 17.31
C VAL A 449 -1.61 -16.66 17.44
N VAL A 450 -2.53 -15.97 16.79
CA VAL A 450 -2.65 -14.51 16.87
C VAL A 450 -3.04 -14.07 18.28
N ALA A 451 -3.96 -14.76 18.94
CA ALA A 451 -4.33 -14.50 20.33
C ALA A 451 -3.12 -14.63 21.29
N GLU A 452 -2.25 -15.61 21.04
CA GLU A 452 -0.98 -15.74 21.78
C GLU A 452 -0.06 -14.53 21.52
N ILE A 453 0.07 -14.07 20.25
CA ILE A 453 0.84 -12.88 19.91
C ILE A 453 0.27 -11.66 20.62
N GLU A 454 -1.03 -11.41 20.54
CA GLU A 454 -1.70 -10.29 21.19
C GLU A 454 -1.45 -10.27 22.71
N SER A 455 -1.55 -11.44 23.35
CA SER A 455 -1.30 -11.55 24.80
C SER A 455 0.13 -11.21 25.20
N ARG A 456 1.12 -11.61 24.37
CA ARG A 456 2.54 -11.29 24.61
C ARG A 456 2.83 -9.80 24.36
N LEU A 457 2.19 -9.20 23.38
CA LEU A 457 2.31 -7.79 23.04
C LEU A 457 1.55 -6.87 24.00
N ALA A 458 0.60 -7.40 24.78
CA ALA A 458 -0.13 -6.63 25.80
C ALA A 458 0.78 -5.92 26.79
N SER A 459 1.97 -6.45 27.04
CA SER A 459 2.96 -5.91 27.99
C SER A 459 3.85 -4.80 27.45
N VAL A 460 3.73 -4.40 26.17
CA VAL A 460 4.52 -3.31 25.58
C VAL A 460 3.88 -1.96 25.97
N PRO A 461 4.58 -1.09 26.74
CA PRO A 461 3.96 0.11 27.30
C PRO A 461 3.74 1.24 26.31
N GLU A 462 4.53 1.26 25.22
CA GLU A 462 4.48 2.29 24.19
C GLU A 462 3.35 2.09 23.19
N LYS A 463 2.73 0.91 23.17
CA LYS A 463 1.61 0.63 22.26
C LYS A 463 0.38 1.48 22.57
N GLU A 464 -0.31 1.89 21.56
CA GLU A 464 -1.66 2.46 21.61
C GLU A 464 -2.69 1.39 21.28
N ASP A 465 -2.70 0.93 20.03
CA ASP A 465 -3.65 -0.09 19.55
C ASP A 465 -2.92 -1.27 18.88
N ILE A 466 -3.55 -2.44 18.98
CA ILE A 466 -3.20 -3.65 18.21
C ILE A 466 -4.43 -4.02 17.37
N VAL A 467 -4.28 -4.03 16.05
CA VAL A 467 -5.33 -4.44 15.10
C VAL A 467 -4.91 -5.72 14.41
N SER A 468 -5.64 -6.79 14.67
CA SER A 468 -5.39 -8.12 14.09
C SER A 468 -6.42 -8.43 13.03
N ARG A 469 -5.96 -8.91 11.87
CA ARG A 469 -6.78 -9.48 10.79
C ARG A 469 -6.28 -10.88 10.54
N ILE A 470 -7.18 -11.83 10.59
CA ILE A 470 -6.86 -13.25 10.66
C ILE A 470 -7.59 -13.95 9.52
N GLY A 471 -6.84 -14.60 8.64
CA GLY A 471 -7.34 -15.51 7.62
C GLY A 471 -6.93 -16.95 7.94
N GLU A 472 -7.22 -17.90 7.04
CA GLU A 472 -6.95 -19.32 7.26
C GLU A 472 -5.47 -19.62 7.47
N ASP A 473 -4.61 -19.20 6.56
CA ASP A 473 -3.18 -19.52 6.56
C ASP A 473 -2.28 -18.29 6.73
N ASN A 474 -2.88 -17.11 6.91
CA ASN A 474 -2.16 -15.87 7.12
C ASN A 474 -2.90 -14.93 8.07
N ALA A 475 -2.15 -14.16 8.82
CA ALA A 475 -2.70 -13.08 9.60
C ALA A 475 -1.77 -11.85 9.58
N THR A 476 -2.35 -10.71 9.86
CA THR A 476 -1.63 -9.45 9.97
C THR A 476 -1.98 -8.78 11.28
N VAL A 477 -0.95 -8.50 12.07
CA VAL A 477 -1.08 -7.77 13.34
C VAL A 477 -0.42 -6.41 13.18
N THR A 478 -1.22 -5.36 13.11
CA THR A 478 -0.76 -3.97 13.02
C THR A 478 -0.66 -3.40 14.43
N ILE A 479 0.48 -2.82 14.75
CA ILE A 479 0.77 -2.23 16.06
C ILE A 479 1.00 -0.75 15.84
N SER A 480 0.19 0.09 16.50
CA SER A 480 0.33 1.54 16.52
C SER A 480 0.90 1.96 17.86
N LEU A 481 1.92 2.84 17.84
CA LEU A 481 2.49 3.43 19.05
C LEU A 481 1.77 4.73 19.38
N LYS A 482 1.80 5.11 20.67
CA LYS A 482 1.24 6.37 21.14
C LYS A 482 1.89 7.57 20.46
N GLU A 483 1.14 8.63 20.22
CA GLU A 483 1.62 9.84 19.53
C GLU A 483 2.88 10.45 20.18
N ASP A 484 3.00 10.39 21.50
CA ASP A 484 4.14 10.91 22.28
C ASP A 484 5.15 9.82 22.72
N TRP A 485 5.19 8.66 22.05
CA TRP A 485 6.04 7.53 22.44
C TRP A 485 7.52 7.90 22.53
N ASP A 486 8.02 8.80 21.68
CA ASP A 486 9.40 9.28 21.65
C ASP A 486 9.75 10.24 22.80
N ARG A 487 8.75 10.91 23.37
CA ARG A 487 8.91 11.84 24.50
C ARG A 487 8.83 11.14 25.84
N ASP A 488 7.92 10.17 25.95
CA ASP A 488 7.66 9.46 27.22
C ASP A 488 8.59 8.25 27.41
N SER A 489 9.03 7.62 26.33
CA SER A 489 9.94 6.48 26.36
C SER A 489 11.38 6.92 26.11
N LYS A 490 12.32 6.35 26.89
CA LYS A 490 13.77 6.51 26.64
C LYS A 490 14.30 5.50 25.61
N ARG A 491 13.39 4.71 25.03
CA ARG A 491 13.71 3.61 24.13
C ARG A 491 13.57 4.06 22.68
N SER A 492 14.52 3.66 21.84
CA SER A 492 14.45 3.91 20.40
C SER A 492 13.45 2.95 19.71
N LEU A 493 12.92 3.34 18.56
CA LEU A 493 12.00 2.50 17.80
C LEU A 493 12.61 1.13 17.43
N PRO A 494 13.90 1.02 17.01
CA PRO A 494 14.55 -0.27 16.82
C PRO A 494 14.57 -1.16 18.07
N GLU A 495 14.74 -0.58 19.27
CA GLU A 495 14.69 -1.36 20.52
C GLU A 495 13.30 -1.92 20.79
N ILE A 496 12.25 -1.13 20.53
CA ILE A 496 10.86 -1.58 20.67
C ILE A 496 10.55 -2.70 19.68
N LYS A 497 10.94 -2.54 18.41
CA LYS A 497 10.79 -3.55 17.37
C LYS A 497 11.51 -4.85 17.71
N ASN A 498 12.74 -4.76 18.15
CA ASN A 498 13.52 -5.94 18.56
C ASN A 498 12.89 -6.67 19.75
N GLU A 499 12.36 -5.95 20.75
CA GLU A 499 11.64 -6.58 21.86
C GLU A 499 10.40 -7.34 21.37
N ILE A 500 9.64 -6.74 20.45
CA ILE A 500 8.45 -7.37 19.86
C ILE A 500 8.84 -8.63 19.09
N LEU A 501 9.89 -8.58 18.28
CA LEU A 501 10.40 -9.74 17.55
C LEU A 501 10.89 -10.83 18.51
N GLU A 502 11.62 -10.48 19.55
CA GLU A 502 12.08 -11.47 20.56
C GLU A 502 10.91 -12.10 21.32
N LYS A 503 9.85 -11.34 21.64
CA LYS A 503 8.62 -11.89 22.27
C LYS A 503 7.86 -12.84 21.35
N THR A 504 7.95 -12.65 20.04
CA THR A 504 7.23 -13.47 19.05
C THR A 504 8.06 -14.62 18.45
N LYS A 505 9.40 -14.57 18.54
CA LYS A 505 10.33 -15.55 17.97
C LYS A 505 10.11 -17.00 18.43
N ASN A 506 9.63 -17.21 19.66
CA ASN A 506 9.43 -18.53 20.24
C ASN A 506 8.09 -19.20 19.86
N ILE A 507 7.33 -18.64 18.90
CA ILE A 507 6.11 -19.23 18.39
C ILE A 507 6.47 -20.11 17.18
N SER A 508 6.75 -21.39 17.44
CA SER A 508 7.26 -22.33 16.41
C SER A 508 6.20 -22.77 15.39
N SER A 509 4.93 -22.44 15.63
CA SER A 509 3.82 -22.86 14.76
C SER A 509 3.58 -21.94 13.58
N ALA A 510 4.24 -20.79 13.51
CA ALA A 510 4.06 -19.79 12.46
C ALA A 510 5.40 -19.13 12.08
N GLY A 511 5.51 -18.75 10.83
CA GLY A 511 6.56 -17.83 10.36
C GLY A 511 6.15 -16.39 10.64
N ILE A 512 6.84 -15.71 11.57
CA ILE A 512 6.53 -14.33 11.93
C ILE A 512 7.61 -13.43 11.36
N SER A 513 7.20 -12.45 10.57
CA SER A 513 8.07 -11.41 10.03
C SER A 513 7.51 -10.02 10.35
N MET A 514 8.39 -9.05 10.52
CA MET A 514 8.00 -7.67 10.74
C MET A 514 8.20 -6.87 9.46
N ASP A 515 7.11 -6.26 8.98
CA ASP A 515 7.11 -5.38 7.84
C ASP A 515 6.89 -3.94 8.32
N ASN A 516 7.69 -3.02 7.81
CA ASN A 516 7.41 -1.61 8.03
C ASN A 516 6.21 -1.19 7.17
N ILE A 517 5.24 -0.51 7.79
CA ILE A 517 4.15 0.10 7.04
C ILE A 517 4.76 1.24 6.22
N SER A 518 4.91 1.02 4.92
CA SER A 518 5.34 2.08 4.02
C SER A 518 4.23 3.11 3.92
N THR A 519 4.43 4.28 4.52
CA THR A 519 3.49 5.42 4.52
C THR A 519 3.30 6.11 3.17
N SER A 520 4.01 5.69 2.15
CA SER A 520 3.73 6.15 0.79
C SER A 520 3.04 5.01 0.03
N GLY A 521 1.84 5.27 -0.50
CA GLY A 521 1.04 4.36 -1.31
C GLY A 521 1.83 3.79 -2.50
N GLY A 522 2.67 2.81 -2.25
CA GLY A 522 3.55 2.15 -3.18
C GLY A 522 3.51 0.65 -2.92
N PHE A 523 2.85 -0.04 -3.83
CA PHE A 523 3.03 -1.42 -4.24
C PHE A 523 3.60 -2.39 -3.17
N THR A 524 2.78 -2.76 -2.22
CA THR A 524 2.98 -4.03 -1.53
C THR A 524 2.25 -5.10 -2.33
N SER A 525 2.92 -5.76 -3.26
CA SER A 525 2.41 -7.00 -3.79
C SER A 525 2.54 -8.05 -2.69
N SER A 526 1.47 -8.26 -1.95
CA SER A 526 1.31 -9.44 -1.10
C SER A 526 1.12 -10.64 -2.02
N GLY A 527 2.11 -11.42 -2.16
CA GLY A 527 2.13 -12.64 -2.97
C GLY A 527 3.34 -12.61 -3.88
N ASP A 528 4.24 -13.48 -3.56
CA ASP A 528 5.39 -13.83 -4.37
C ASP A 528 6.59 -12.92 -4.28
N GLY A 529 7.46 -13.11 -3.25
CA GLY A 529 8.90 -12.86 -3.40
C GLY A 529 9.33 -11.62 -4.21
N ALA A 530 8.36 -10.79 -4.62
CA ALA A 530 8.60 -9.49 -5.20
C ALA A 530 9.00 -8.59 -4.05
N GLU A 531 10.25 -8.22 -4.00
CA GLU A 531 10.80 -7.19 -3.16
C GLU A 531 9.74 -6.09 -2.99
N THR A 532 9.32 -5.85 -1.75
CA THR A 532 8.58 -4.64 -1.41
C THR A 532 9.51 -3.48 -1.72
N VAL A 533 9.48 -3.01 -2.96
CA VAL A 533 10.28 -1.87 -3.39
C VAL A 533 9.61 -0.64 -2.80
N ASN A 534 9.99 -0.35 -1.57
CA ASN A 534 9.73 0.94 -0.97
C ASN A 534 10.28 2.01 -1.94
N PRO A 535 9.49 2.94 -2.47
CA PRO A 535 9.99 3.96 -3.40
C PRO A 535 11.17 4.75 -2.84
N GLY A 536 11.22 4.92 -1.51
CA GLY A 536 12.37 5.48 -0.81
C GLY A 536 13.59 4.56 -0.84
N SER A 537 13.42 3.25 -0.70
CA SER A 537 14.54 2.29 -0.75
C SER A 537 15.16 2.19 -2.14
N GLY A 538 14.36 2.32 -3.20
CA GLY A 538 14.87 2.38 -4.57
C GLY A 538 15.77 3.60 -4.82
N PHE A 539 15.39 4.76 -4.28
CA PHE A 539 16.22 5.96 -4.34
C PHE A 539 17.49 5.82 -3.49
N MET A 540 17.37 5.27 -2.29
CA MET A 540 18.51 5.01 -1.40
C MET A 540 19.46 3.96 -2.01
N ARG A 541 18.94 2.90 -2.63
CA ARG A 541 19.74 1.93 -3.40
C ARG A 541 20.49 2.58 -4.58
N MET A 542 19.84 3.52 -5.28
CA MET A 542 20.49 4.26 -6.36
C MET A 542 21.65 5.12 -5.86
N LEU A 543 21.55 5.65 -4.63
CA LEU A 543 22.62 6.39 -3.97
C LEU A 543 23.68 5.47 -3.33
N GLY A 544 23.54 4.14 -3.43
CA GLY A 544 24.40 3.17 -2.74
C GLY A 544 24.16 3.13 -1.22
N ILE A 545 23.02 3.65 -0.77
CA ILE A 545 22.63 3.74 0.64
C ILE A 545 21.37 2.89 0.81
N GLY A 546 21.51 1.61 1.13
CA GLY A 546 20.37 0.71 1.34
C GLY A 546 20.88 -0.65 1.78
N ARG A 547 20.05 -1.40 2.55
CA ARG A 547 20.35 -2.82 2.78
C ARG A 547 20.41 -3.51 1.42
N GLU A 548 21.55 -4.06 1.08
CA GLU A 548 21.71 -4.88 -0.10
C GLU A 548 21.01 -6.21 0.17
N SER A 549 19.88 -6.43 -0.51
CA SER A 549 19.28 -7.75 -0.60
C SER A 549 19.71 -8.36 -1.92
N GLU A 550 20.26 -9.54 -1.83
CA GLU A 550 20.65 -10.34 -2.98
C GLU A 550 19.66 -11.48 -3.15
N SER A 551 19.53 -11.97 -4.37
CA SER A 551 18.65 -13.10 -4.65
C SER A 551 19.38 -14.18 -5.47
N ILE A 552 19.24 -15.42 -5.03
CA ILE A 552 19.67 -16.60 -5.77
C ILE A 552 18.48 -17.14 -6.52
N ILE A 553 18.53 -17.12 -7.84
CA ILE A 553 17.46 -17.61 -8.71
C ILE A 553 17.80 -19.03 -9.17
N ILE A 554 16.93 -19.97 -8.83
CA ILE A 554 17.01 -21.37 -9.23
C ILE A 554 16.01 -21.58 -10.36
N LYS A 555 16.49 -22.03 -11.52
CA LYS A 555 15.64 -22.32 -12.68
C LYS A 555 15.70 -23.82 -13.00
N GLY A 556 14.57 -24.42 -13.34
CA GLY A 556 14.50 -25.83 -13.64
C GLY A 556 13.12 -26.27 -14.10
N GLN A 557 13.01 -27.54 -14.48
CA GLN A 557 11.74 -28.12 -14.88
C GLN A 557 11.05 -28.86 -13.75
N ASP A 558 11.80 -29.49 -12.86
CA ASP A 558 11.30 -30.20 -11.70
C ASP A 558 11.20 -29.26 -10.50
N PHE A 559 9.96 -28.94 -10.12
CA PHE A 559 9.70 -27.99 -9.04
C PHE A 559 10.06 -28.55 -7.66
N GLY A 560 9.94 -29.87 -7.46
CA GLY A 560 10.32 -30.53 -6.21
C GLY A 560 11.81 -30.38 -5.93
N GLN A 561 12.64 -30.75 -6.93
CA GLN A 561 14.10 -30.58 -6.82
C GLN A 561 14.53 -29.13 -6.63
N MET A 562 13.83 -28.20 -7.28
CA MET A 562 14.11 -26.76 -7.11
C MET A 562 13.77 -26.29 -5.70
N LYS A 563 12.70 -26.80 -5.10
CA LYS A 563 12.31 -26.51 -3.71
C LYS A 563 13.36 -27.03 -2.74
N ASP A 564 13.71 -28.32 -2.87
CA ASP A 564 14.70 -28.96 -1.99
C ASP A 564 16.05 -28.20 -2.05
N LEU A 565 16.47 -27.80 -3.26
CA LEU A 565 17.69 -27.00 -3.44
C LEU A 565 17.56 -25.60 -2.83
N ALA A 566 16.37 -24.97 -2.93
CA ALA A 566 16.14 -23.67 -2.33
C ALA A 566 16.18 -23.73 -0.79
N ASP A 567 15.63 -24.79 -0.20
CA ASP A 567 15.67 -25.03 1.24
C ASP A 567 17.09 -25.35 1.73
N ASP A 568 17.87 -26.11 0.96
CA ASP A 568 19.30 -26.36 1.24
C ASP A 568 20.11 -25.06 1.19
N ILE A 569 19.90 -24.24 0.17
CA ILE A 569 20.54 -22.92 0.06
C ILE A 569 20.14 -22.04 1.24
N ARG A 570 18.85 -21.98 1.60
CA ARG A 570 18.37 -21.22 2.74
C ARG A 570 19.11 -21.63 4.02
N THR A 571 19.20 -22.92 4.28
CA THR A 571 19.87 -23.46 5.49
C THR A 571 21.35 -23.08 5.52
N ASN A 572 22.06 -23.25 4.41
CA ASN A 572 23.49 -22.92 4.33
C ASN A 572 23.77 -21.41 4.43
N VAL A 573 22.87 -20.57 3.91
CA VAL A 573 23.01 -19.10 3.96
C VAL A 573 22.65 -18.56 5.35
N ASP A 574 21.70 -19.20 6.05
CA ASP A 574 21.29 -18.86 7.43
C ASP A 574 22.42 -19.06 8.45
N GLU A 575 23.34 -19.97 8.19
CA GLU A 575 24.52 -20.22 9.02
C GLU A 575 25.58 -19.09 8.94
N LEU A 576 25.43 -18.16 8.01
CA LEU A 576 26.40 -17.07 7.82
C LEU A 576 26.09 -15.90 8.78
N GLU A 577 27.03 -15.58 9.67
CA GLU A 577 26.86 -14.51 10.67
C GLU A 577 26.56 -13.11 10.08
N SER A 578 26.88 -12.86 8.81
CA SER A 578 26.68 -11.59 8.12
C SER A 578 25.29 -11.44 7.47
N ILE A 579 24.45 -12.48 7.52
CA ILE A 579 23.11 -12.47 6.96
C ILE A 579 22.08 -12.18 8.06
N ASP A 580 21.06 -11.39 7.72
CA ASP A 580 20.03 -10.99 8.66
C ASP A 580 18.69 -11.70 8.36
N ASN A 581 18.19 -11.59 7.14
CA ASN A 581 16.90 -12.16 6.75
C ASN A 581 17.03 -13.02 5.51
N ILE A 582 16.42 -14.20 5.55
CA ILE A 582 16.35 -15.09 4.40
C ILE A 582 14.90 -15.45 4.14
N SER A 583 14.47 -15.29 2.91
CA SER A 583 13.13 -15.69 2.46
C SER A 583 13.23 -16.54 1.20
N VAL A 584 12.35 -17.51 1.09
CA VAL A 584 12.21 -18.37 -0.09
C VAL A 584 10.81 -18.15 -0.66
N ASN A 585 10.71 -17.86 -1.94
CA ASN A 585 9.42 -17.60 -2.58
C ASN A 585 8.65 -18.87 -2.96
N VAL A 586 9.14 -20.04 -2.59
CA VAL A 586 8.46 -21.32 -2.79
C VAL A 586 7.58 -21.57 -1.58
N GLN A 587 6.26 -21.49 -1.75
CA GLN A 587 5.32 -21.84 -0.69
C GLN A 587 5.28 -23.35 -0.49
N ASP A 588 5.07 -23.78 0.76
CA ASP A 588 4.82 -25.17 1.07
C ASP A 588 3.59 -25.68 0.34
N ASN A 589 3.69 -26.90 -0.16
CA ASN A 589 2.60 -27.53 -0.87
C ASN A 589 1.41 -27.70 0.10
N LYS A 590 0.20 -27.30 -0.33
CA LYS A 590 -1.00 -27.56 0.46
C LYS A 590 -1.21 -29.06 0.60
N PRO A 591 -1.50 -29.59 1.80
CA PRO A 591 -1.90 -30.98 1.95
C PRO A 591 -3.17 -31.19 1.13
N GLU A 592 -3.21 -32.22 0.32
CA GLU A 592 -4.36 -32.55 -0.53
C GLU A 592 -4.71 -34.03 -0.43
N VAL A 593 -5.98 -34.32 -0.61
CA VAL A 593 -6.50 -35.66 -0.76
C VAL A 593 -6.75 -35.89 -2.24
N GLN A 594 -6.02 -36.79 -2.84
CA GLN A 594 -6.17 -37.18 -4.24
C GLN A 594 -7.06 -38.43 -4.33
N LEU A 595 -8.14 -38.32 -5.13
CA LEU A 595 -9.05 -39.42 -5.42
C LEU A 595 -8.66 -40.07 -6.74
N HIS A 596 -8.16 -41.25 -6.72
CA HIS A 596 -7.80 -42.04 -7.90
C HIS A 596 -8.91 -42.98 -8.27
N PHE A 597 -9.59 -42.72 -9.37
CA PHE A 597 -10.72 -43.51 -9.86
C PHE A 597 -10.27 -44.61 -10.81
N ASP A 598 -10.76 -45.83 -10.59
CA ASP A 598 -10.68 -46.88 -11.60
C ASP A 598 -11.77 -46.65 -12.67
N MET A 599 -11.37 -46.14 -13.82
CA MET A 599 -12.27 -45.75 -14.91
C MET A 599 -13.07 -46.95 -15.45
N ASP A 600 -12.48 -48.15 -15.48
CA ASP A 600 -13.18 -49.36 -15.92
C ASP A 600 -14.24 -49.80 -14.92
N TYR A 601 -13.94 -49.73 -13.63
CA TYR A 601 -14.88 -50.03 -12.56
C TYR A 601 -16.06 -49.05 -12.54
N ILE A 602 -15.78 -47.74 -12.67
CA ILE A 602 -16.78 -46.69 -12.75
C ILE A 602 -17.71 -46.90 -13.94
N ALA A 603 -17.15 -47.18 -15.12
CA ALA A 603 -17.93 -47.38 -16.34
C ALA A 603 -18.83 -48.62 -16.23
N ARG A 604 -18.33 -49.76 -15.68
CA ARG A 604 -19.10 -51.00 -15.48
C ARG A 604 -20.29 -50.82 -14.54
N ASN A 605 -20.18 -49.94 -13.55
CA ASN A 605 -21.23 -49.64 -12.58
C ASN A 605 -22.12 -48.44 -12.99
N ASN A 606 -22.00 -47.95 -14.23
CA ASN A 606 -22.78 -46.81 -14.78
C ASN A 606 -22.59 -45.49 -14.01
N PHE A 607 -21.45 -45.28 -13.36
CA PHE A 607 -21.07 -44.00 -12.82
C PHE A 607 -20.40 -43.16 -13.88
N SER A 608 -20.52 -41.82 -13.77
CA SER A 608 -19.81 -40.86 -14.62
C SER A 608 -18.99 -39.91 -13.77
N LEU A 609 -17.87 -39.42 -14.30
CA LEU A 609 -17.08 -38.42 -13.60
C LEU A 609 -17.89 -37.15 -13.27
N ILE A 610 -18.93 -36.86 -14.04
CA ILE A 610 -19.81 -35.70 -13.78
C ILE A 610 -20.61 -35.97 -12.47
N ASN A 611 -21.13 -37.18 -12.28
CA ASN A 611 -21.86 -37.51 -11.07
C ASN A 611 -20.95 -37.49 -9.82
N LEU A 612 -19.75 -38.06 -9.96
CA LEU A 612 -18.71 -38.02 -8.92
C LEU A 612 -18.28 -36.61 -8.57
N SER A 613 -17.99 -35.81 -9.57
CA SER A 613 -17.64 -34.39 -9.39
C SER A 613 -18.77 -33.58 -8.75
N SER A 614 -20.02 -33.87 -9.13
CA SER A 614 -21.19 -33.21 -8.53
C SER A 614 -21.37 -33.59 -7.06
N ALA A 615 -21.15 -34.86 -6.70
CA ALA A 615 -21.21 -35.29 -5.32
C ALA A 615 -20.07 -34.69 -4.47
N LEU A 616 -18.85 -34.69 -4.99
CA LEU A 616 -17.70 -34.03 -4.35
C LEU A 616 -17.91 -32.55 -4.21
N ALA A 617 -18.47 -31.92 -5.25
CA ALA A 617 -18.78 -30.49 -5.19
C ALA A 617 -19.78 -30.14 -4.08
N THR A 618 -20.53 -31.06 -3.54
CA THR A 618 -21.47 -30.87 -2.42
C THR A 618 -20.95 -31.42 -1.08
N PHE A 619 -19.68 -31.80 -1.03
CA PHE A 619 -19.07 -32.34 0.18
C PHE A 619 -18.72 -31.25 1.20
N GLY A 620 -18.57 -30.01 0.80
CA GLY A 620 -18.28 -28.87 1.67
C GLY A 620 -19.35 -28.65 2.75
N ARG A 621 -19.04 -27.84 3.73
CA ARG A 621 -19.89 -27.49 4.88
C ARG A 621 -21.07 -26.64 4.46
N GLU A 622 -20.83 -25.65 3.60
CA GLU A 622 -21.86 -24.80 2.98
C GLU A 622 -21.60 -24.63 1.49
N TYR A 623 -22.66 -24.40 0.76
CA TYR A 623 -22.62 -24.27 -0.68
C TYR A 623 -23.32 -23.00 -1.15
N SER A 624 -22.61 -22.12 -1.84
CA SER A 624 -23.26 -21.07 -2.59
C SER A 624 -24.05 -21.66 -3.77
N SER A 625 -25.33 -21.33 -3.85
CA SER A 625 -26.17 -21.75 -4.98
C SER A 625 -25.74 -21.08 -6.28
N GLY A 626 -25.02 -19.95 -6.22
CA GLY A 626 -24.72 -19.06 -7.33
C GLY A 626 -25.90 -18.18 -7.75
N ALA A 627 -27.05 -18.31 -7.08
CA ALA A 627 -28.20 -17.42 -7.22
C ALA A 627 -28.21 -16.38 -6.11
N VAL A 628 -28.80 -15.24 -6.40
CA VAL A 628 -28.89 -14.10 -5.49
C VAL A 628 -30.34 -13.83 -5.12
N PHE A 629 -30.58 -13.64 -3.82
CA PHE A 629 -31.83 -13.13 -3.30
C PHE A 629 -31.78 -11.62 -3.19
N ARG A 630 -32.81 -10.92 -3.63
CA ARG A 630 -32.85 -9.46 -3.63
C ARG A 630 -34.01 -8.92 -2.79
N GLN A 631 -33.68 -8.09 -1.82
CA GLN A 631 -34.65 -7.38 -1.01
C GLN A 631 -34.43 -5.86 -1.13
N GLY A 632 -35.22 -5.21 -1.99
CA GLY A 632 -34.99 -3.79 -2.32
C GLY A 632 -33.66 -3.59 -3.05
N ASN A 633 -32.73 -2.87 -2.43
CA ASN A 633 -31.38 -2.65 -2.95
C ASN A 633 -30.36 -3.67 -2.42
N GLU A 634 -30.74 -4.50 -1.49
CA GLU A 634 -29.83 -5.47 -0.87
C GLU A 634 -29.80 -6.78 -1.64
N ARG A 635 -28.62 -7.40 -1.68
CA ARG A 635 -28.37 -8.69 -2.28
C ARG A 635 -27.84 -9.64 -1.24
N TYR A 636 -28.40 -10.84 -1.17
CA TYR A 636 -28.00 -11.91 -0.28
C TYR A 636 -27.64 -13.14 -1.10
N ASP A 637 -26.53 -13.74 -0.79
CA ASP A 637 -26.19 -15.06 -1.35
C ASP A 637 -27.14 -16.11 -0.79
N ILE A 638 -27.57 -17.04 -1.65
CA ILE A 638 -28.37 -18.19 -1.24
C ILE A 638 -27.40 -19.35 -0.97
N ILE A 639 -27.29 -19.74 0.30
CA ILE A 639 -26.40 -20.78 0.77
C ILE A 639 -27.20 -22.05 1.06
N ILE A 640 -26.69 -23.18 0.65
CA ILE A 640 -27.31 -24.50 0.84
C ILE A 640 -26.47 -25.28 1.86
N LYS A 641 -27.13 -25.85 2.89
CA LYS A 641 -26.53 -26.71 3.93
C LYS A 641 -27.43 -27.90 4.17
N TYR A 642 -26.85 -28.99 4.70
CA TYR A 642 -27.67 -30.05 5.30
C TYR A 642 -28.03 -29.69 6.75
N ALA A 643 -29.25 -30.05 7.16
CA ALA A 643 -29.65 -30.00 8.57
C ALA A 643 -28.93 -31.13 9.30
N TYR A 644 -27.93 -30.81 10.09
CA TYR A 644 -27.40 -31.73 11.07
C TYR A 644 -28.31 -31.73 12.31
N ALA A 645 -28.55 -32.87 12.91
CA ALA A 645 -29.38 -32.98 14.10
C ALA A 645 -28.82 -32.03 15.17
N ASP A 646 -29.70 -31.13 15.69
CA ASP A 646 -29.40 -30.15 16.72
C ASP A 646 -28.86 -30.87 18.00
N THR A 647 -27.57 -31.11 18.05
CA THR A 647 -26.88 -31.32 19.32
C THR A 647 -26.11 -30.00 19.57
N VAL A 648 -26.56 -29.30 20.59
CA VAL A 648 -26.16 -27.95 21.02
C VAL A 648 -24.66 -27.80 21.35
N GLU A 649 -23.85 -28.88 21.23
CA GLU A 649 -22.44 -28.90 21.64
C GLU A 649 -21.41 -28.98 20.51
N ASP A 650 -21.81 -29.22 19.26
CA ASP A 650 -20.83 -29.34 18.15
C ASP A 650 -20.77 -28.09 17.27
N LYS A 651 -20.07 -27.09 17.76
CA LYS A 651 -19.65 -25.92 16.93
C LYS A 651 -18.61 -26.32 15.85
N ASN A 652 -18.11 -27.53 15.89
CA ASN A 652 -17.06 -28.01 14.97
C ASN A 652 -17.63 -29.15 14.09
N THR A 653 -18.40 -28.77 13.07
CA THR A 653 -18.98 -29.69 12.09
C THR A 653 -18.12 -29.80 10.81
N ASP A 654 -16.80 -29.64 10.92
CA ASP A 654 -15.89 -29.86 9.79
C ASP A 654 -15.98 -31.33 9.37
N LYS A 655 -16.24 -31.57 8.09
CA LYS A 655 -16.27 -32.90 7.53
C LYS A 655 -14.88 -33.49 7.54
N SER A 656 -14.81 -34.70 8.12
CA SER A 656 -13.57 -35.45 8.21
C SER A 656 -13.27 -36.22 6.91
N ILE A 657 -12.07 -36.77 6.82
CA ILE A 657 -11.69 -37.66 5.72
C ILE A 657 -12.56 -38.96 5.75
N ASP A 658 -13.00 -39.35 6.92
CA ASP A 658 -13.90 -40.54 7.04
C ASP A 658 -15.30 -40.22 6.51
N ASP A 659 -15.76 -38.96 6.61
CA ASP A 659 -17.01 -38.55 5.96
C ASP A 659 -16.86 -38.50 4.43
N LEU A 660 -15.66 -38.14 3.92
CA LEU A 660 -15.36 -38.21 2.49
C LEU A 660 -15.40 -39.67 1.99
N LYS A 661 -14.86 -40.65 2.75
CA LYS A 661 -14.91 -42.07 2.40
C LYS A 661 -16.34 -42.60 2.30
N ARG A 662 -17.19 -42.19 3.25
CA ARG A 662 -18.60 -42.59 3.35
C ARG A 662 -19.53 -41.75 2.47
N LEU A 663 -18.99 -40.83 1.69
CA LEU A 663 -19.81 -40.02 0.78
C LEU A 663 -20.55 -40.94 -0.20
N GLU A 664 -21.87 -40.97 -0.10
CA GLU A 664 -22.74 -41.74 -0.99
C GLU A 664 -22.88 -41.05 -2.36
N VAL A 665 -22.57 -41.73 -3.42
CA VAL A 665 -22.74 -41.25 -4.79
C VAL A 665 -23.74 -42.11 -5.52
N SER A 666 -24.72 -41.51 -6.20
CA SER A 666 -25.71 -42.22 -7.00
C SER A 666 -25.32 -42.21 -8.48
N ASN A 667 -25.51 -43.34 -9.14
CA ASN A 667 -25.36 -43.47 -10.58
C ASN A 667 -26.67 -43.08 -11.33
N SER A 668 -26.62 -43.05 -12.65
CA SER A 668 -27.77 -42.73 -13.52
C SER A 668 -28.91 -43.76 -13.42
N ALA A 669 -28.64 -44.96 -12.89
CA ALA A 669 -29.63 -46.05 -12.69
C ALA A 669 -30.19 -46.08 -11.26
N GLY A 670 -29.77 -45.14 -10.38
CA GLY A 670 -30.24 -45.08 -8.99
C GLY A 670 -29.49 -45.98 -8.01
N ALA A 671 -28.43 -46.66 -8.42
CA ALA A 671 -27.59 -47.41 -7.49
C ALA A 671 -26.68 -46.47 -6.72
N ILE A 672 -26.52 -46.66 -5.42
CA ILE A 672 -25.72 -45.85 -4.49
C ILE A 672 -24.48 -46.65 -4.08
N MET A 673 -23.33 -46.04 -4.13
CA MET A 673 -22.04 -46.56 -3.66
C MET A 673 -21.29 -45.53 -2.85
N GLU A 674 -20.47 -45.97 -1.89
CA GLU A 674 -19.61 -45.07 -1.12
C GLU A 674 -18.38 -44.67 -1.95
N MET A 675 -17.82 -43.47 -1.67
CA MET A 675 -16.65 -42.91 -2.38
C MET A 675 -15.42 -43.82 -2.24
N ASP A 676 -15.26 -44.47 -1.08
CA ASP A 676 -14.16 -45.41 -0.80
C ASP A 676 -14.21 -46.67 -1.68
N GLU A 677 -15.42 -47.08 -2.15
CA GLU A 677 -15.58 -48.17 -3.10
C GLU A 677 -15.25 -47.74 -4.55
N LEU A 678 -15.39 -46.45 -4.87
CA LEU A 678 -15.24 -45.90 -6.21
C LEU A 678 -13.84 -45.33 -6.49
N ALA A 679 -13.11 -44.90 -5.45
CA ALA A 679 -11.82 -44.22 -5.56
C ALA A 679 -10.82 -44.71 -4.51
N GLY A 680 -9.59 -44.89 -4.94
CA GLY A 680 -8.45 -44.98 -4.02
C GLY A 680 -8.10 -43.60 -3.48
N ILE A 681 -8.03 -43.46 -2.16
CA ILE A 681 -7.74 -42.23 -1.47
C ILE A 681 -6.22 -42.15 -1.16
N ILE A 682 -5.52 -41.19 -1.73
CA ILE A 682 -4.09 -41.01 -1.54
C ILE A 682 -3.87 -39.63 -0.92
N PHE A 683 -3.06 -39.60 0.13
CA PHE A 683 -2.62 -38.31 0.72
C PHE A 683 -1.39 -37.83 -0.01
N GLY A 684 -1.41 -36.59 -0.44
CA GLY A 684 -0.33 -35.95 -1.14
C GLY A 684 -0.20 -34.47 -0.76
N TYR A 685 0.67 -33.82 -1.47
CA TYR A 685 0.81 -32.38 -1.37
C TYR A 685 0.54 -31.79 -2.75
N GLY A 686 -0.41 -30.88 -2.81
CA GLY A 686 -0.70 -30.10 -4.01
C GLY A 686 0.45 -29.15 -4.35
N MET A 687 0.61 -28.85 -5.63
CA MET A 687 1.58 -27.84 -5.99
C MET A 687 1.11 -26.46 -5.50
N GLY A 688 1.97 -25.77 -4.74
CA GLY A 688 1.78 -24.38 -4.39
C GLY A 688 1.89 -23.47 -5.61
N ASN A 689 2.12 -22.18 -5.40
CA ASN A 689 2.28 -21.23 -6.50
C ASN A 689 3.59 -21.50 -7.27
N ILE A 690 3.47 -21.65 -8.59
CA ILE A 690 4.61 -21.85 -9.48
C ILE A 690 4.94 -20.56 -10.21
N HIS A 691 6.05 -19.94 -9.84
CA HIS A 691 6.56 -18.76 -10.52
C HIS A 691 7.30 -19.15 -11.79
N ARG A 692 7.07 -18.40 -12.86
CA ARG A 692 7.78 -18.58 -14.13
C ARG A 692 8.37 -17.26 -14.61
N GLU A 693 9.60 -17.35 -15.07
CA GLU A 693 10.30 -16.26 -15.75
C GLU A 693 10.74 -16.74 -17.13
N ASN A 694 10.32 -16.05 -18.17
CA ASN A 694 10.57 -16.44 -19.58
C ASN A 694 10.13 -17.88 -19.88
N GLN A 695 8.99 -18.30 -19.34
CA GLN A 695 8.39 -19.65 -19.47
C GLN A 695 9.12 -20.77 -18.70
N GLU A 696 10.23 -20.51 -18.03
CA GLU A 696 10.92 -21.45 -17.14
C GLU A 696 10.41 -21.31 -15.71
N LYS A 697 10.24 -22.42 -15.00
CA LYS A 697 9.91 -22.40 -13.58
C LYS A 697 11.09 -21.80 -12.80
N ARG A 698 10.75 -21.01 -11.78
CA ARG A 698 11.75 -20.27 -10.99
C ARG A 698 11.43 -20.42 -9.50
N ALA A 699 12.45 -20.71 -8.71
CA ALA A 699 12.46 -20.51 -7.26
C ALA A 699 13.48 -19.43 -6.92
N THR A 700 13.22 -18.62 -5.91
CA THR A 700 14.11 -17.51 -5.53
C THR A 700 14.36 -17.57 -4.02
N VAL A 701 15.63 -17.55 -3.65
CA VAL A 701 16.07 -17.37 -2.26
C VAL A 701 16.59 -15.94 -2.15
N THR A 702 15.91 -15.10 -1.37
CA THR A 702 16.30 -13.70 -1.15
C THR A 702 16.88 -13.57 0.26
N TYR A 703 18.01 -12.91 0.40
CA TYR A 703 18.66 -12.66 1.68
C TYR A 703 19.19 -11.23 1.76
N SER A 704 19.27 -10.69 2.98
CA SER A 704 19.81 -9.36 3.25
C SER A 704 21.04 -9.46 4.16
N PHE A 705 21.97 -8.54 3.98
CA PHE A 705 23.15 -8.41 4.84
C PHE A 705 22.80 -7.59 6.11
N LYS A 706 23.46 -7.94 7.23
CA LYS A 706 23.35 -7.19 8.50
C LYS A 706 23.83 -5.77 8.40
#